data_ad9728d1b3331601650ea56227d93cba
#
_entry.id   ad9728d1b3331601650ea56227d93cba
#
_cell.length_a   1.000
_cell.length_b   1.000
_cell.length_c   1.000
_cell.angle_alpha   90.00
_cell.angle_beta   90.00
_cell.angle_gamma   90.00
#
_symmetry.space_group_name_H-M   'P 1'
#
loop_
_entity.id
_entity.type
_entity.pdbx_description
1 polymer ?
#
loop_
_entity_poly.entity_id
_entity_poly.type
_entity_poly.pdbx_seq_one_letter_code
_entity_poly.pdbx_strand_id
1 'polypeptide(L)'
;MKQYAQSLALLSSSLIAGHAWGQCDDILQNGPNTMATSCQCASVGQTDCDLLPDIMISWLGLQNISLGPSEYSQTASGNAGRLRISGATPNVGFGPLEVRGVRADGYRKFYCGNELDSIYAPTVNSGFSCDNGFNPRQILFQRIYHKNGNTMSFNEYERGTMTYHPSHGHYHVNAWTTMSLRLAQPGVSDPTQWPIVSTGGKLGFCLTNLYTCSGSPGYCKDDHRYGLGNNILNGYFGNNYSLGPQPGCSDDVQCIQVGKGDIYDEGLDGMWINMLPGLCNGQYHIVAVADPANDFIESNEANNWTSMPFTLTQQTAANNGGTANIFCDGSTVIAPGQTRTLTASPGTAYAWSTGATTRSITVSAAGNYSCTVTCPCGSLSTPSLAITALAAPAAPVGTDAARFGTGTVDLSATGTDLYWFDAPTGGNQVGAGTAFTTPVLSTTTNYWVEARSTSPGENAQGGRTNNSTQGAYAGTGTSTRQWLLFDAHKPFKLESFKVRANSMGQRHFVLVDRLGNLIAEKYIEIPAGLNTITVNWDVPAGLQHKISCFDDNTETIRDLWYNTSGNSYPYAVGTLATITGATDGTTNYWCLYDWVASTPSVTATSSRTQVTATITQPVAVNLKMALEGPYEVTTNLMRDDLRTVGLLPVAEPYTGLGFSQLAGGGAESLMPTLLSITGNDALVDWVRVELRSASNPAQIVATKQALLQRDGDVITADGAGTLIFNVPAGNYHVAVRHRNHLGCMNVNAIPLAPTPTEVDLASAATSTWGSNARKAVGSKMALQAGNALTDGQIKYIGAGNDRDPILVIVGATVPTNVATGYQPTDINLDGQIKYTGQNNDRDPILVNVGGTTPNNVIFEQLP
;
A
#
# COMPACT_ATOMS: atom_id res chain seq x y z
N MET A 1 31.79 19.46 42.96
CA MET A 1 31.09 20.43 42.12
C MET A 1 30.95 21.86 42.70
N LYS A 2 30.85 22.08 43.99
CA LYS A 2 30.77 23.49 44.54
C LYS A 2 32.12 24.22 44.71
N GLN A 3 33.26 23.55 44.60
CA GLN A 3 34.59 24.17 44.81
C GLN A 3 35.29 24.70 43.56
N TYR A 4 34.88 24.28 42.36
CA TYR A 4 35.49 24.73 41.09
C TYR A 4 34.79 25.94 40.46
N ALA A 5 33.54 26.23 40.84
CA ALA A 5 32.82 27.42 40.40
C ALA A 5 33.29 28.73 41.06
N GLN A 6 34.04 28.65 42.18
CA GLN A 6 34.51 29.86 42.91
C GLN A 6 35.86 30.38 42.45
N SER A 7 36.63 29.63 41.66
CA SER A 7 37.95 30.10 41.21
C SER A 7 37.95 30.87 39.90
N LEU A 8 36.84 30.84 39.12
CA LEU A 8 36.72 31.65 37.89
C LEU A 8 35.98 33.00 38.10
N ALA A 9 35.43 33.27 39.26
CA ALA A 9 34.66 34.47 39.52
C ALA A 9 35.47 35.70 40.02
N LEU A 10 36.81 35.62 40.04
CA LEU A 10 37.66 36.66 40.67
C LEU A 10 38.64 37.37 39.69
N LEU A 11 38.35 37.37 38.40
CA LEU A 11 39.20 38.04 37.40
C LEU A 11 38.39 38.96 36.44
N SER A 12 37.34 39.59 36.90
CA SER A 12 36.65 40.63 36.07
C SER A 12 36.33 41.87 36.83
N SER A 13 37.35 42.57 37.32
CA SER A 13 37.23 43.98 37.70
C SER A 13 38.46 44.77 37.21
N SER A 14 38.50 45.10 35.91
CA SER A 14 39.22 46.23 35.42
C SER A 14 38.31 46.95 34.43
N LEU A 15 37.77 48.07 34.91
CA LEU A 15 37.10 49.04 34.07
C LEU A 15 38.04 49.56 33.00
N ILE A 16 37.73 49.35 31.74
CA ILE A 16 38.16 50.20 30.65
C ILE A 16 36.91 50.89 30.11
N ALA A 17 36.77 52.16 30.46
CA ALA A 17 35.81 53.04 29.79
C ALA A 17 36.26 53.26 28.34
N GLY A 18 35.66 52.59 27.42
CA GLY A 18 35.84 52.73 25.97
C GLY A 18 34.53 52.82 25.26
N HIS A 19 34.15 54.02 24.89
CA HIS A 19 33.14 54.47 23.90
C HIS A 19 32.03 53.49 23.55
N ALA A 20 30.85 53.77 24.07
CA ALA A 20 29.61 53.19 23.65
C ALA A 20 29.27 53.61 22.22
N TRP A 21 29.71 52.86 21.26
CA TRP A 21 29.07 52.78 19.96
C TRP A 21 27.98 51.75 20.12
N GLY A 22 26.73 52.10 19.78
CA GLY A 22 25.56 51.21 19.97
C GLY A 22 25.83 49.81 19.44
N GLN A 23 25.91 48.84 20.36
CA GLN A 23 25.98 47.43 20.02
C GLN A 23 24.58 46.94 19.62
N CYS A 24 24.50 45.93 18.77
CA CYS A 24 23.28 45.19 18.45
C CYS A 24 22.99 44.23 19.61
N ASP A 25 22.56 44.78 20.76
CA ASP A 25 22.36 44.02 22.01
C ASP A 25 20.90 43.98 22.46
N ASP A 26 19.98 44.45 21.60
CA ASP A 26 18.59 44.62 22.02
C ASP A 26 17.78 43.36 21.85
N ILE A 27 17.39 42.80 22.97
CA ILE A 27 16.61 41.59 23.05
C ILE A 27 15.13 41.96 23.06
N LEU A 28 14.43 41.56 21.97
CA LEU A 28 12.98 41.69 21.90
C LEU A 28 12.31 40.66 22.80
N GLN A 29 11.77 41.11 23.91
CA GLN A 29 10.97 40.21 24.73
C GLN A 29 9.52 40.09 24.22
N ASN A 30 8.90 41.14 23.69
CA ASN A 30 7.50 41.12 23.22
C ASN A 30 7.25 42.24 22.17
N GLY A 31 7.76 42.10 20.94
CA GLY A 31 7.37 43.00 19.86
C GLY A 31 8.52 43.68 19.09
N PRO A 32 8.22 44.44 18.03
CA PRO A 32 9.25 45.06 17.21
C PRO A 32 10.00 46.18 17.93
N ASN A 33 11.31 46.20 17.82
CA ASN A 33 12.19 47.19 18.40
C ASN A 33 12.73 48.14 17.30
N THR A 34 12.95 49.40 17.68
CA THR A 34 13.46 50.44 16.79
C THR A 34 14.98 50.62 16.87
N MET A 35 15.68 49.84 17.71
CA MET A 35 17.12 49.97 17.96
C MET A 35 18.05 49.06 17.12
N ALA A 36 17.56 48.51 16.03
CA ALA A 36 18.34 47.63 15.12
C ALA A 36 19.33 48.38 14.24
N THR A 37 19.55 49.68 14.43
CA THR A 37 20.45 50.49 13.61
C THR A 37 21.90 49.99 13.59
N SER A 38 22.34 49.41 14.71
CA SER A 38 23.70 48.90 14.87
C SER A 38 23.86 47.47 14.40
N CYS A 39 22.79 46.71 14.24
CA CYS A 39 22.85 45.31 13.76
C CYS A 39 23.26 45.25 12.28
N GLN A 40 24.09 44.27 11.93
CA GLN A 40 24.59 44.06 10.59
C GLN A 40 24.04 42.76 10.00
N CYS A 41 23.70 42.83 8.73
CA CYS A 41 23.47 41.65 7.89
C CYS A 41 24.79 40.99 7.50
N ALA A 42 24.73 39.72 7.13
CA ALA A 42 25.90 38.98 6.64
C ALA A 42 26.53 39.61 5.38
N SER A 43 25.71 40.21 4.53
CA SER A 43 26.17 40.91 3.34
C SER A 43 26.37 42.42 3.61
N VAL A 44 27.52 42.96 3.24
CA VAL A 44 27.83 44.39 3.39
C VAL A 44 26.82 45.24 2.61
N GLY A 45 26.21 46.23 3.34
CA GLY A 45 25.23 47.14 2.75
C GLY A 45 23.81 46.62 2.66
N GLN A 46 23.56 45.39 3.01
CA GLN A 46 22.19 44.85 3.17
C GLN A 46 21.53 45.42 4.42
N THR A 47 20.25 45.82 4.32
CA THR A 47 19.49 46.41 5.40
C THR A 47 18.22 45.65 5.76
N ASP A 48 17.94 44.60 5.01
CA ASP A 48 16.78 43.72 5.18
C ASP A 48 17.26 42.26 5.10
N CYS A 49 17.27 41.55 6.24
CA CYS A 49 17.80 40.19 6.34
C CYS A 49 17.38 39.48 7.61
N ASP A 50 17.37 38.14 7.53
CA ASP A 50 17.35 37.27 8.69
C ASP A 50 18.75 37.17 9.27
N LEU A 51 18.86 37.31 10.59
CA LEU A 51 20.09 37.12 11.33
C LEU A 51 20.15 35.66 11.79
N LEU A 52 20.87 34.85 11.03
CA LEU A 52 20.97 33.42 11.25
C LEU A 52 22.18 33.08 12.14
N PRO A 53 22.08 32.08 13.02
CA PRO A 53 23.24 31.48 13.66
C PRO A 53 24.08 30.73 12.61
N ASP A 54 25.28 30.38 13.01
CA ASP A 54 26.23 29.53 12.32
C ASP A 54 27.01 28.76 13.40
N ILE A 55 26.55 27.55 13.70
CA ILE A 55 27.14 26.71 14.73
C ILE A 55 28.18 25.80 14.11
N MET A 56 29.37 25.84 14.60
CA MET A 56 30.40 24.91 14.23
C MET A 56 30.83 24.05 15.42
N ILE A 57 31.59 23.00 15.18
CA ILE A 57 32.29 22.28 16.24
C ILE A 57 33.78 22.52 16.16
N SER A 58 34.34 22.96 17.28
CA SER A 58 35.73 23.41 17.35
C SER A 58 36.72 22.26 17.31
N TRP A 59 37.64 22.25 16.35
CA TRP A 59 38.76 21.30 16.32
C TRP A 59 39.66 21.45 17.55
N LEU A 60 40.01 22.71 17.92
CA LEU A 60 40.79 22.98 19.12
C LEU A 60 40.07 22.49 20.40
N GLY A 61 38.71 22.58 20.40
CA GLY A 61 37.90 22.06 21.47
C GLY A 61 38.03 20.54 21.67
N LEU A 62 38.24 19.76 20.60
CA LEU A 62 38.54 18.35 20.74
C LEU A 62 39.95 18.09 21.27
N GLN A 63 40.90 18.90 20.89
CA GLN A 63 42.32 18.68 21.16
C GLN A 63 42.76 19.13 22.55
N ASN A 64 42.25 20.24 23.08
CA ASN A 64 42.96 20.92 24.17
C ASN A 64 42.09 21.75 25.09
N ILE A 65 41.04 21.20 25.63
CA ILE A 65 40.30 21.92 26.69
C ILE A 65 40.99 21.74 28.04
N SER A 66 41.25 20.52 28.50
CA SER A 66 42.03 20.29 29.72
C SER A 66 43.29 19.43 29.43
N LEU A 67 43.14 18.21 28.96
CA LEU A 67 44.25 17.26 28.73
C LEU A 67 44.27 16.70 27.31
N GLY A 68 43.29 17.07 26.47
CA GLY A 68 43.04 16.46 25.16
C GLY A 68 42.41 15.08 25.27
N PRO A 69 42.13 14.39 24.14
CA PRO A 69 41.52 13.05 24.16
C PRO A 69 42.36 12.07 24.94
N SER A 70 41.71 11.38 25.89
CA SER A 70 42.39 10.43 26.82
C SER A 70 41.88 9.02 26.57
N GLU A 71 42.76 8.16 26.07
CA GLU A 71 42.48 6.73 25.84
C GLU A 71 42.60 5.91 27.10
N TYR A 72 41.68 4.98 27.32
CA TYR A 72 41.70 4.01 28.42
C TYR A 72 41.51 2.60 27.87
N SER A 73 42.31 1.65 28.39
CA SER A 73 42.20 0.24 28.04
C SER A 73 40.87 -0.36 28.48
N GLN A 74 40.53 -1.54 27.95
CA GLN A 74 39.33 -2.31 28.37
C GLN A 74 39.33 -2.73 29.83
N THR A 75 40.46 -2.68 30.53
CA THR A 75 40.64 -3.07 31.95
C THR A 75 40.87 -1.86 32.86
N ALA A 76 40.83 -0.64 32.37
CA ALA A 76 41.10 0.54 33.17
C ALA A 76 40.00 0.77 34.23
N SER A 77 40.38 1.01 35.47
CA SER A 77 39.44 1.26 36.57
C SER A 77 38.64 2.57 36.32
N GLY A 78 37.33 2.50 36.40
CA GLY A 78 36.41 3.62 36.25
C GLY A 78 36.19 4.17 34.82
N ASN A 79 37.10 3.89 33.88
CA ASN A 79 37.07 4.36 32.51
C ASN A 79 37.25 3.22 31.47
N ALA A 80 37.06 1.96 31.87
CA ALA A 80 37.29 0.81 30.99
C ALA A 80 36.66 0.98 29.59
N GLY A 81 37.46 0.89 28.52
CA GLY A 81 37.05 0.98 27.16
C GLY A 81 36.49 2.37 26.75
N ARG A 82 36.95 3.45 27.38
CA ARG A 82 36.53 4.81 27.06
C ARG A 82 37.66 5.59 26.39
N LEU A 83 37.30 6.35 25.37
CA LEU A 83 38.11 7.43 24.86
C LEU A 83 37.42 8.72 25.29
N ARG A 84 37.94 9.35 26.34
CA ARG A 84 37.41 10.63 26.84
C ARG A 84 37.82 11.75 25.91
N ILE A 85 36.85 12.63 25.63
CA ILE A 85 36.99 13.72 24.67
C ILE A 85 36.27 14.96 25.19
N SER A 86 36.76 16.12 24.80
CA SER A 86 36.10 17.39 25.02
C SER A 86 35.39 17.84 23.75
N GLY A 87 34.56 18.91 23.85
CA GLY A 87 33.92 19.53 22.73
C GLY A 87 33.60 20.98 22.96
N ALA A 88 33.59 21.79 21.91
CA ALA A 88 33.15 23.18 21.97
C ALA A 88 32.36 23.54 20.73
N THR A 89 31.23 24.23 20.93
CA THR A 89 30.28 24.62 19.87
C THR A 89 30.12 26.14 19.85
N PRO A 90 30.99 26.89 19.13
CA PRO A 90 30.85 28.34 18.94
C PRO A 90 29.76 28.67 17.93
N ASN A 91 29.09 29.80 18.15
CA ASN A 91 28.24 30.46 17.18
C ASN A 91 29.03 31.55 16.46
N VAL A 92 29.33 31.33 15.19
CA VAL A 92 30.10 32.23 14.33
C VAL A 92 29.23 32.97 13.31
N GLY A 93 27.90 32.86 13.44
CA GLY A 93 26.89 33.52 12.60
C GLY A 93 26.65 35.00 12.93
N PHE A 94 25.63 35.56 12.33
CA PHE A 94 25.16 36.93 12.53
C PHE A 94 23.95 37.04 13.47
N GLY A 95 23.29 35.93 13.77
CA GLY A 95 22.21 35.79 14.73
C GLY A 95 22.52 34.79 15.84
N PRO A 96 21.82 34.88 17.00
CA PRO A 96 21.98 33.89 18.05
C PRO A 96 21.33 32.56 17.69
N LEU A 97 21.88 31.45 18.20
CA LEU A 97 21.11 30.22 18.30
C LEU A 97 20.26 30.33 19.59
N GLU A 98 19.08 30.86 19.45
CA GLU A 98 18.11 30.96 20.54
C GLU A 98 17.01 29.92 20.37
N VAL A 99 16.87 29.06 21.36
CA VAL A 99 15.81 28.00 21.37
C VAL A 99 14.97 28.19 22.64
N ARG A 100 13.67 28.15 22.48
CA ARG A 100 12.69 28.37 23.53
C ARG A 100 11.74 27.19 23.68
N GLY A 101 11.47 26.80 24.89
CA GLY A 101 10.40 25.83 25.17
C GLY A 101 9.04 26.51 25.24
N VAL A 102 8.99 27.84 25.23
CA VAL A 102 7.77 28.66 25.26
C VAL A 102 7.78 29.61 24.07
N ARG A 103 6.79 29.50 23.20
CA ARG A 103 6.58 30.42 22.08
C ARG A 103 6.17 31.82 22.61
N ALA A 104 6.38 32.87 21.84
CA ALA A 104 6.12 34.26 22.24
C ALA A 104 4.68 34.54 22.73
N ASP A 105 3.71 33.74 22.25
CA ASP A 105 2.31 33.83 22.70
C ASP A 105 1.99 32.96 23.93
N GLY A 106 3.00 32.35 24.56
CA GLY A 106 2.87 31.52 25.76
C GLY A 106 2.50 30.05 25.47
N TYR A 107 2.54 29.65 24.22
CA TYR A 107 2.22 28.29 23.82
C TYR A 107 3.39 27.31 24.03
N ARG A 108 3.09 26.13 24.57
CA ARG A 108 4.06 25.05 24.80
C ARG A 108 3.53 23.75 24.15
N LYS A 109 4.44 22.93 23.64
CA LYS A 109 4.14 21.59 23.10
C LYS A 109 5.03 20.55 23.74
N PHE A 110 4.45 19.38 23.99
CA PHE A 110 5.15 18.26 24.59
C PHE A 110 4.82 16.95 23.87
N TYR A 111 5.77 16.05 23.86
CA TYR A 111 5.49 14.63 23.63
C TYR A 111 5.35 13.95 24.99
N CYS A 112 4.22 13.29 25.20
CA CYS A 112 3.92 12.43 26.34
C CYS A 112 4.02 10.96 25.90
N GLY A 113 5.21 10.40 25.99
CA GLY A 113 5.49 9.17 25.31
C GLY A 113 5.50 9.38 23.79
N ASN A 114 4.65 8.67 23.07
CA ASN A 114 4.48 8.83 21.62
C ASN A 114 3.34 9.79 21.23
N GLU A 115 2.60 10.31 22.20
CA GLU A 115 1.48 11.20 21.99
C GLU A 115 1.94 12.66 22.05
N LEU A 116 1.58 13.43 21.04
CA LEU A 116 1.81 14.86 21.01
C LEU A 116 0.72 15.54 21.83
N ASP A 117 1.12 16.22 22.89
CA ASP A 117 0.25 17.07 23.70
C ASP A 117 0.64 18.53 23.54
N SER A 118 -0.34 19.42 23.55
CA SER A 118 -0.13 20.86 23.35
C SER A 118 -0.93 21.65 24.37
N ILE A 119 -0.25 22.47 25.14
CA ILE A 119 -0.88 23.33 26.12
C ILE A 119 -0.59 24.80 25.86
N TYR A 120 -1.60 25.64 26.08
CA TYR A 120 -1.46 27.07 26.17
C TYR A 120 -1.37 27.46 27.64
N ALA A 121 -0.17 27.79 28.08
CA ALA A 121 0.06 28.08 29.48
C ALA A 121 1.00 29.30 29.65
N PRO A 122 0.47 30.52 29.60
CA PRO A 122 1.28 31.73 29.73
C PRO A 122 1.94 31.91 31.12
N THR A 123 1.58 31.12 32.12
CA THR A 123 2.02 31.25 33.49
C THR A 123 2.46 29.95 34.16
N VAL A 124 2.59 28.86 33.49
CA VAL A 124 3.04 27.59 34.08
C VAL A 124 4.55 27.58 34.20
N ASN A 125 5.05 27.77 35.41
CA ASN A 125 6.42 27.44 35.78
C ASN A 125 6.67 25.94 35.56
N SER A 126 7.91 25.59 35.19
CA SER A 126 8.51 24.25 35.13
C SER A 126 7.73 23.21 35.96
N GLY A 127 6.90 22.41 35.37
CA GLY A 127 6.10 21.44 36.10
C GLY A 127 5.00 20.76 35.28
N PHE A 128 5.02 20.87 33.95
CA PHE A 128 4.12 20.05 33.15
C PHE A 128 4.46 18.56 33.40
N SER A 129 3.47 17.79 33.76
CA SER A 129 3.54 16.35 33.87
C SER A 129 2.50 15.74 32.91
N CYS A 130 2.89 14.77 32.16
CA CYS A 130 1.98 14.04 31.30
C CYS A 130 0.92 13.30 32.13
N ASP A 131 -0.34 13.33 31.72
CA ASP A 131 -1.44 12.63 32.39
C ASP A 131 -1.22 11.11 32.46
N ASN A 132 -0.49 10.56 31.49
CA ASN A 132 -0.07 9.16 31.46
C ASN A 132 1.15 8.87 32.36
N GLY A 133 1.69 9.87 33.06
CA GLY A 133 2.79 9.77 34.02
C GLY A 133 4.18 9.64 33.40
N PHE A 134 4.34 9.76 32.09
CA PHE A 134 5.65 9.82 31.45
C PHE A 134 6.28 11.20 31.55
N ASN A 135 7.60 11.27 31.47
CA ASN A 135 8.30 12.54 31.40
C ASN A 135 8.04 13.21 30.05
N PRO A 136 7.65 14.49 30.08
CA PRO A 136 7.43 15.23 28.85
C PRO A 136 8.75 15.53 28.14
N ARG A 137 8.78 15.34 26.80
CA ARG A 137 9.79 15.91 25.91
C ARG A 137 9.24 17.20 25.33
N GLN A 138 9.85 18.31 25.65
CA GLN A 138 9.36 19.64 25.23
C GLN A 138 9.87 19.98 23.84
N ILE A 139 8.98 20.40 22.95
CA ILE A 139 9.33 20.92 21.62
C ILE A 139 9.95 22.29 21.77
N LEU A 140 11.00 22.53 21.00
CA LEU A 140 11.71 23.80 20.96
C LEU A 140 11.18 24.68 19.83
N PHE A 141 11.17 25.99 20.11
CA PHE A 141 10.89 27.05 19.16
C PHE A 141 12.19 27.83 18.94
N GLN A 142 12.84 27.63 17.77
CA GLN A 142 13.99 28.43 17.39
C GLN A 142 13.52 29.81 16.96
N ARG A 143 14.11 30.86 17.55
CA ARG A 143 13.82 32.23 17.19
C ARG A 143 14.88 32.78 16.24
N ILE A 144 14.43 33.24 15.07
CA ILE A 144 15.24 33.88 14.06
C ILE A 144 14.89 35.37 14.03
N TYR A 145 15.86 36.22 14.28
CA TYR A 145 15.72 37.68 14.24
C TYR A 145 15.75 38.18 12.79
N HIS A 146 14.83 39.08 12.48
CA HIS A 146 14.70 39.70 11.16
C HIS A 146 14.93 41.21 11.30
N LYS A 147 15.99 41.69 10.66
CA LYS A 147 16.31 43.12 10.57
C LYS A 147 15.68 43.68 9.30
N ASN A 148 14.94 44.80 9.44
CA ASN A 148 14.44 45.58 8.31
C ASN A 148 14.74 47.09 8.58
N GLY A 149 15.74 47.63 7.91
CA GLY A 149 16.23 49.01 8.18
C GLY A 149 16.66 49.16 9.62
N ASN A 150 15.94 49.98 10.38
CA ASN A 150 16.19 50.27 11.79
C ASN A 150 15.27 49.51 12.75
N THR A 151 14.48 48.58 12.23
CA THR A 151 13.56 47.77 13.04
C THR A 151 14.04 46.32 13.13
N MET A 152 13.74 45.71 14.26
CA MET A 152 13.97 44.31 14.50
C MET A 152 12.65 43.64 14.80
N SER A 153 12.42 42.47 14.17
CA SER A 153 11.33 41.53 14.48
C SER A 153 11.91 40.13 14.61
N PHE A 154 11.07 39.13 14.84
CA PHE A 154 11.50 37.76 14.85
C PHE A 154 10.40 36.82 14.33
N ASN A 155 10.81 35.64 13.85
CA ASN A 155 9.96 34.49 13.58
C ASN A 155 10.37 33.33 14.49
N GLU A 156 9.40 32.51 14.85
CA GLU A 156 9.63 31.29 15.66
C GLU A 156 9.26 30.04 14.85
N TYR A 157 10.17 29.08 14.84
CA TYR A 157 10.04 27.83 14.11
C TYR A 157 10.13 26.66 15.08
N GLU A 158 9.22 25.69 14.96
CA GLU A 158 9.32 24.43 15.71
C GLU A 158 10.54 23.64 15.25
N ARG A 159 11.51 23.43 16.15
CA ARG A 159 12.79 22.78 15.86
C ARG A 159 13.27 21.96 17.04
N GLY A 160 13.59 20.67 16.82
CA GLY A 160 14.15 19.82 17.85
C GLY A 160 13.30 19.70 19.12
N THR A 161 13.86 19.09 20.13
CA THR A 161 13.23 18.89 21.44
C THR A 161 14.23 19.05 22.57
N MET A 162 13.75 19.28 23.80
CA MET A 162 14.56 19.21 25.02
C MET A 162 13.89 18.33 26.06
N THR A 163 14.71 17.79 26.98
CA THR A 163 14.26 16.90 28.05
C THR A 163 14.91 17.32 29.38
N TYR A 164 14.14 17.26 30.45
CA TYR A 164 14.68 17.45 31.80
C TYR A 164 15.59 16.29 32.16
N HIS A 165 16.79 16.63 32.65
CA HIS A 165 17.79 15.66 33.06
C HIS A 165 17.89 15.61 34.61
N PRO A 166 17.28 14.60 35.29
CA PRO A 166 17.17 14.60 36.74
C PRO A 166 18.52 14.58 37.47
N SER A 167 19.51 13.88 36.91
CA SER A 167 20.86 13.78 37.51
C SER A 167 21.65 15.11 37.46
N HIS A 168 21.27 16.02 36.53
CA HIS A 168 21.89 17.33 36.38
C HIS A 168 21.03 18.48 36.91
N GLY A 169 19.73 18.23 37.12
CA GLY A 169 18.77 19.21 37.63
C GLY A 169 18.41 20.32 36.63
N HIS A 170 18.58 20.09 35.31
CA HIS A 170 18.29 21.06 34.28
C HIS A 170 17.90 20.39 32.92
N TYR A 171 17.49 21.23 31.95
CA TYR A 171 17.06 20.75 30.64
C TYR A 171 18.23 20.65 29.65
N HIS A 172 18.22 19.61 28.82
CA HIS A 172 19.15 19.41 27.71
C HIS A 172 18.39 19.47 26.38
N VAL A 173 18.94 20.17 25.39
CA VAL A 173 18.57 20.06 24.00
C VAL A 173 19.00 18.68 23.50
N ASN A 174 18.06 17.92 22.95
CA ASN A 174 18.30 16.57 22.51
C ASN A 174 19.10 16.54 21.19
N ALA A 175 19.87 15.47 20.99
CA ALA A 175 20.63 15.22 19.77
C ALA A 175 21.55 16.38 19.32
N TRP A 176 22.02 17.21 20.27
CA TRP A 176 22.84 18.40 19.98
C TRP A 176 24.19 18.11 19.32
N THR A 177 24.88 17.05 19.75
CA THR A 177 26.15 16.65 19.13
C THR A 177 26.27 15.16 19.01
N THR A 178 27.03 14.69 18.01
CA THR A 178 27.51 13.30 17.92
C THR A 178 29.02 13.29 17.88
N MET A 179 29.60 12.30 18.54
CA MET A 179 31.05 12.06 18.55
C MET A 179 31.32 10.61 18.19
N SER A 180 32.18 10.38 17.23
CA SER A 180 32.45 9.04 16.70
C SER A 180 33.92 8.84 16.41
N LEU A 181 34.40 7.60 16.57
CA LEU A 181 35.70 7.16 16.10
C LEU A 181 35.52 6.49 14.73
N ARG A 182 36.26 6.93 13.73
CA ARG A 182 36.08 6.49 12.33
C ARG A 182 37.40 6.08 11.69
N LEU A 183 37.29 5.26 10.65
CA LEU A 183 38.41 4.85 9.79
C LEU A 183 38.40 5.68 8.51
N ALA A 184 39.49 6.39 8.24
CA ALA A 184 39.61 7.13 6.97
C ALA A 184 39.45 6.20 5.77
N GLN A 185 38.70 6.64 4.78
CA GLN A 185 38.46 5.91 3.53
C GLN A 185 39.19 6.60 2.38
N PRO A 186 40.06 5.91 1.67
CA PRO A 186 40.69 6.44 0.47
C PRO A 186 39.66 6.91 -0.56
N GLY A 187 39.79 8.13 -1.05
CA GLY A 187 38.91 8.72 -2.05
C GLY A 187 37.58 9.29 -1.50
N VAL A 188 37.34 9.25 -0.21
CA VAL A 188 36.19 9.89 0.46
C VAL A 188 36.72 11.08 1.25
N SER A 189 36.48 12.29 0.77
CA SER A 189 37.02 13.54 1.37
C SER A 189 36.20 13.99 2.59
N ASP A 190 34.95 13.60 2.71
CA ASP A 190 34.08 13.96 3.82
C ASP A 190 34.17 12.92 4.95
N PRO A 191 34.77 13.29 6.13
CA PRO A 191 34.92 12.39 7.26
C PRO A 191 33.59 11.95 7.87
N THR A 192 32.52 12.67 7.66
CA THR A 192 31.19 12.26 8.15
C THR A 192 30.67 11.02 7.42
N GLN A 193 31.23 10.70 6.28
CA GLN A 193 30.90 9.50 5.48
C GLN A 193 31.82 8.31 5.76
N TRP A 194 32.89 8.50 6.54
CA TRP A 194 33.79 7.40 6.88
C TRP A 194 33.16 6.37 7.81
N PRO A 195 33.56 5.09 7.71
CA PRO A 195 33.03 4.04 8.53
C PRO A 195 33.22 4.31 10.03
N ILE A 196 32.13 4.26 10.76
CA ILE A 196 32.14 4.42 12.20
C ILE A 196 32.56 3.09 12.84
N VAL A 197 33.51 3.13 13.74
CA VAL A 197 33.94 1.97 14.55
C VAL A 197 33.47 2.06 15.99
N SER A 198 33.29 3.28 16.50
CA SER A 198 32.78 3.51 17.85
C SER A 198 32.09 4.85 17.97
N THR A 199 31.23 5.04 18.98
CA THR A 199 30.45 6.27 19.17
C THR A 199 30.47 6.77 20.60
N GLY A 200 30.19 8.06 20.76
CA GLY A 200 30.11 8.74 22.06
C GLY A 200 28.85 8.37 22.84
N GLY A 201 28.87 8.67 24.12
CA GLY A 201 27.79 8.35 25.04
C GLY A 201 26.77 9.46 25.23
N LYS A 202 27.16 10.73 25.16
CA LYS A 202 26.27 11.89 25.41
C LYS A 202 25.89 12.57 24.10
N LEU A 203 24.61 12.79 23.90
CA LEU A 203 24.04 13.39 22.69
C LEU A 203 23.32 14.72 22.98
N GLY A 204 22.87 14.95 24.20
CA GLY A 204 22.13 16.14 24.59
C GLY A 204 22.90 17.03 25.55
N PHE A 205 22.74 18.34 25.39
CA PHE A 205 23.43 19.36 26.18
C PHE A 205 22.52 20.55 26.48
N CYS A 206 22.82 21.28 27.56
CA CYS A 206 22.29 22.60 27.76
C CYS A 206 23.10 23.63 26.96
N LEU A 207 22.43 24.45 26.17
CA LEU A 207 23.09 25.47 25.35
C LEU A 207 23.36 26.73 26.20
N THR A 208 24.65 27.05 26.39
CA THR A 208 25.05 28.18 27.23
C THR A 208 26.32 28.84 26.68
N ASN A 209 26.69 30.00 27.23
CA ASN A 209 27.90 30.75 26.86
C ASN A 209 28.99 30.55 27.92
N LEU A 210 29.93 29.65 27.67
CA LEU A 210 31.05 29.42 28.60
C LEU A 210 32.36 30.09 28.18
N TYR A 211 32.47 30.52 26.91
CA TYR A 211 33.63 31.30 26.43
C TYR A 211 33.22 32.29 25.35
N THR A 212 34.16 33.15 24.99
CA THR A 212 33.96 34.17 23.95
C THR A 212 35.00 33.98 22.86
N CYS A 213 34.61 34.12 21.61
CA CYS A 213 35.53 34.04 20.47
C CYS A 213 36.61 35.17 20.51
N SER A 214 36.29 36.33 21.08
CA SER A 214 37.26 37.43 21.27
C SER A 214 38.33 37.09 22.29
N GLY A 215 38.00 36.39 23.37
CA GLY A 215 38.93 35.97 24.43
C GLY A 215 39.65 34.66 24.09
N SER A 216 39.06 33.81 23.29
CA SER A 216 39.58 32.48 22.95
C SER A 216 39.38 32.20 21.45
N PRO A 217 40.04 33.00 20.60
CA PRO A 217 39.75 32.97 19.17
C PRO A 217 40.07 31.63 18.50
N GLY A 218 40.95 30.80 19.07
CA GLY A 218 41.26 29.49 18.54
C GLY A 218 40.08 28.51 18.53
N TYR A 219 39.13 28.66 19.44
CA TYR A 219 37.95 27.81 19.48
C TYR A 219 36.91 28.18 18.41
N CYS A 220 36.99 29.35 17.82
CA CYS A 220 36.07 29.82 16.80
C CYS A 220 36.71 29.84 15.41
N LYS A 221 37.66 28.96 15.19
CA LYS A 221 38.37 28.80 13.92
C LYS A 221 38.10 27.44 13.30
N ASP A 222 37.95 27.41 12.00
CA ASP A 222 37.85 26.17 11.20
C ASP A 222 39.19 25.83 10.58
N ASP A 223 40.26 25.87 11.38
CA ASP A 223 41.66 25.71 10.88
C ASP A 223 42.00 24.31 10.40
N HIS A 224 41.17 23.32 10.70
CA HIS A 224 41.52 21.92 10.56
C HIS A 224 40.58 21.10 9.69
N ARG A 225 39.80 21.80 8.90
CA ARG A 225 39.04 21.18 7.82
C ARG A 225 39.91 20.98 6.62
N TYR A 226 40.64 19.87 6.57
CA TYR A 226 41.31 19.40 5.34
C TYR A 226 41.93 20.45 4.46
N GLY A 227 42.71 21.33 5.06
CA GLY A 227 43.48 22.38 4.31
C GLY A 227 42.66 23.60 3.93
N LEU A 228 41.44 23.73 4.42
CA LEU A 228 40.72 25.01 4.28
C LEU A 228 41.23 26.09 5.21
N GLY A 229 42.13 25.78 6.12
CA GLY A 229 43.04 26.66 6.92
C GLY A 229 42.63 28.10 7.20
N ASN A 230 41.37 28.43 7.16
CA ASN A 230 40.89 29.79 7.22
C ASN A 230 40.22 30.07 8.55
N ASN A 231 40.80 31.05 9.21
CA ASN A 231 40.12 31.79 10.25
C ASN A 231 38.83 32.36 9.67
N ILE A 232 37.72 31.65 9.84
CA ILE A 232 36.45 32.18 9.37
C ILE A 232 36.18 33.51 10.04
N LEU A 233 36.59 33.64 11.29
CA LEU A 233 36.42 34.89 12.00
C LEU A 233 37.59 35.11 12.98
N ASN A 234 38.37 36.12 12.77
CA ASN A 234 39.42 36.58 13.67
C ASN A 234 38.83 37.19 14.97
N GLY A 235 37.72 36.59 15.51
CA GLY A 235 37.07 37.14 16.69
C GLY A 235 36.25 38.41 16.44
N TYR A 236 35.96 38.73 15.19
CA TYR A 236 35.21 39.95 14.84
C TYR A 236 33.82 39.56 14.28
N PHE A 237 32.79 39.80 15.06
CA PHE A 237 31.39 39.51 14.70
C PHE A 237 30.63 40.82 14.40
N GLY A 238 31.33 41.86 14.04
CA GLY A 238 30.70 43.14 13.80
C GLY A 238 30.00 43.69 15.03
N ASN A 239 28.91 44.41 14.81
CA ASN A 239 28.11 44.99 15.88
C ASN A 239 27.13 43.95 16.50
N ASN A 240 27.00 42.73 15.92
CA ASN A 240 26.11 41.68 16.40
C ASN A 240 26.69 40.85 17.54
N TYR A 241 27.94 41.12 17.96
CA TYR A 241 28.59 40.39 19.03
C TYR A 241 27.74 40.41 20.33
N SER A 242 27.51 39.23 20.92
CA SER A 242 26.66 39.02 22.07
C SER A 242 25.15 39.21 21.82
N LEU A 243 24.69 39.31 20.61
CA LEU A 243 23.24 39.28 20.30
C LEU A 243 22.63 37.98 20.79
N GLY A 244 21.48 38.08 21.43
CA GLY A 244 20.70 36.97 22.02
C GLY A 244 20.55 37.13 23.55
N PRO A 245 19.58 36.38 24.15
CA PRO A 245 19.35 36.43 25.59
C PRO A 245 20.52 35.83 26.36
N GLN A 246 20.64 36.21 27.62
CA GLN A 246 21.57 35.56 28.55
C GLN A 246 21.08 34.11 28.74
N PRO A 247 21.92 33.13 28.48
CA PRO A 247 21.49 31.76 28.51
C PRO A 247 21.33 31.21 29.91
N GLY A 248 20.44 30.26 30.06
CA GLY A 248 20.27 29.41 31.23
C GLY A 248 19.84 28.02 30.78
N CYS A 249 20.10 27.02 31.60
CA CYS A 249 19.67 25.64 31.29
C CYS A 249 18.21 25.39 31.67
N SER A 250 17.34 26.36 31.43
CA SER A 250 15.92 26.33 31.77
C SER A 250 15.08 25.70 30.67
N ASP A 251 13.82 25.44 30.97
CA ASP A 251 12.79 25.04 30.03
C ASP A 251 12.20 26.19 29.21
N ASP A 252 12.55 27.43 29.55
CA ASP A 252 12.04 28.61 28.86
C ASP A 252 12.94 29.08 27.72
N VAL A 253 14.25 29.20 27.94
CA VAL A 253 15.19 29.65 26.93
C VAL A 253 16.59 29.10 27.14
N GLN A 254 17.19 28.65 26.06
CA GLN A 254 18.62 28.32 25.97
C GLN A 254 19.19 29.05 24.75
N CYS A 255 20.46 29.46 24.83
CA CYS A 255 21.03 30.29 23.76
C CYS A 255 22.55 30.15 23.66
N ILE A 256 23.08 30.13 22.46
CA ILE A 256 24.48 30.44 22.14
C ILE A 256 24.47 31.78 21.41
N GLN A 257 24.89 32.86 22.12
CA GLN A 257 24.93 34.20 21.55
C GLN A 257 25.98 34.34 20.45
N VAL A 258 25.82 35.31 19.59
CA VAL A 258 26.78 35.61 18.51
C VAL A 258 28.18 35.85 19.09
N GLY A 259 29.16 35.16 18.56
CA GLY A 259 30.55 35.23 18.95
C GLY A 259 30.89 34.62 20.30
N LYS A 260 30.01 33.78 20.81
CA LYS A 260 30.21 32.97 22.01
C LYS A 260 30.06 31.48 21.72
N GLY A 261 30.47 30.67 22.66
CA GLY A 261 30.37 29.22 22.52
C GLY A 261 30.18 28.47 23.80
N ASP A 262 29.65 27.31 23.69
CA ASP A 262 29.55 26.35 24.76
C ASP A 262 30.73 25.38 24.72
N ILE A 263 31.13 24.81 25.88
CA ILE A 263 32.32 24.01 26.03
C ILE A 263 32.08 22.88 27.03
N TYR A 264 32.46 21.65 26.65
CA TYR A 264 32.31 20.46 27.47
C TYR A 264 33.65 19.78 27.67
N ASP A 265 34.05 19.68 28.96
CA ASP A 265 35.31 19.07 29.35
C ASP A 265 35.21 17.53 29.35
N GLU A 266 36.32 16.85 29.01
CA GLU A 266 36.41 15.38 29.03
C GLU A 266 36.15 14.76 30.42
N GLY A 267 36.24 15.55 31.48
CA GLY A 267 35.91 15.12 32.85
C GLY A 267 34.41 14.98 33.11
N LEU A 268 33.56 15.57 32.29
CA LEU A 268 32.10 15.53 32.46
C LEU A 268 31.53 14.16 32.15
N ASP A 269 30.38 13.87 32.75
CA ASP A 269 29.69 12.61 32.54
C ASP A 269 29.17 12.51 31.07
N GLY A 270 29.38 11.34 30.46
CA GLY A 270 29.02 11.07 29.08
C GLY A 270 30.02 11.60 28.02
N MET A 271 31.01 12.42 28.38
CA MET A 271 31.99 12.95 27.45
C MET A 271 33.08 11.92 27.10
N TRP A 272 32.67 10.85 26.42
CA TRP A 272 33.56 9.79 25.92
C TRP A 272 32.95 9.06 24.73
N ILE A 273 33.82 8.48 23.92
CA ILE A 273 33.47 7.46 22.92
C ILE A 273 33.66 6.08 23.56
N ASN A 274 32.65 5.21 23.47
CA ASN A 274 32.74 3.84 23.94
C ASN A 274 33.51 2.99 22.95
N MET A 275 34.70 2.59 23.31
CA MET A 275 35.54 1.69 22.50
C MET A 275 35.17 0.23 22.78
N LEU A 276 34.90 -0.48 21.70
CA LEU A 276 34.43 -1.85 21.76
C LEU A 276 35.58 -2.83 22.10
N PRO A 277 35.31 -3.91 22.84
CA PRO A 277 36.25 -5.01 22.99
C PRO A 277 36.69 -5.54 21.63
N GLY A 278 38.00 -5.72 21.45
CA GLY A 278 38.58 -6.19 20.19
C GLY A 278 38.88 -5.07 19.15
N LEU A 279 38.60 -3.80 19.47
CA LEU A 279 39.05 -2.68 18.64
C LEU A 279 40.59 -2.66 18.60
N CYS A 280 41.13 -2.45 17.40
CA CYS A 280 42.59 -2.49 17.17
C CYS A 280 43.30 -1.19 17.60
N ASN A 281 44.53 -1.32 18.06
CA ASN A 281 45.45 -0.19 18.03
C ASN A 281 45.71 0.28 16.58
N GLY A 282 45.93 1.55 16.39
CA GLY A 282 46.16 2.12 15.04
C GLY A 282 45.63 3.50 14.86
N GLN A 283 45.65 3.98 13.61
CA GLN A 283 45.20 5.30 13.23
C GLN A 283 43.68 5.33 13.00
N TYR A 284 43.04 6.28 13.64
CA TYR A 284 41.63 6.58 13.53
C TYR A 284 41.42 8.10 13.43
N HIS A 285 40.19 8.50 13.29
CA HIS A 285 39.80 9.91 13.40
C HIS A 285 38.63 10.03 14.40
N ILE A 286 38.76 10.98 15.31
CA ILE A 286 37.62 11.46 16.09
C ILE A 286 36.85 12.41 15.19
N VAL A 287 35.63 12.12 14.90
CA VAL A 287 34.73 12.98 14.10
C VAL A 287 33.57 13.40 14.99
N ALA A 288 33.46 14.71 15.17
CA ALA A 288 32.39 15.34 15.96
C ALA A 288 31.49 16.16 15.03
N VAL A 289 30.19 16.13 15.29
CA VAL A 289 29.17 16.84 14.49
C VAL A 289 28.23 17.55 15.46
N ALA A 290 28.02 18.85 15.31
CA ALA A 290 26.96 19.60 15.95
C ALA A 290 25.70 19.51 15.08
N ASP A 291 24.52 19.54 15.70
CA ASP A 291 23.24 19.42 15.03
C ASP A 291 23.21 18.33 13.93
N PRO A 292 23.49 17.07 14.26
CA PRO A 292 23.65 16.02 13.27
C PRO A 292 22.36 15.67 12.51
N ALA A 293 21.21 16.10 13.03
CA ALA A 293 19.90 15.92 12.40
C ALA A 293 19.50 17.09 11.50
N ASN A 294 20.29 18.18 11.52
CA ASN A 294 19.95 19.44 10.86
C ASN A 294 18.61 19.99 11.34
N ASP A 295 18.41 19.92 12.64
CA ASP A 295 17.16 20.35 13.28
C ASP A 295 17.03 21.87 13.33
N PHE A 296 18.14 22.61 13.42
CA PHE A 296 18.15 24.06 13.55
C PHE A 296 18.42 24.75 12.22
N ILE A 297 17.86 25.96 12.07
CA ILE A 297 18.06 26.80 10.88
C ILE A 297 19.34 27.58 11.10
N GLU A 298 20.30 27.40 10.20
CA GLU A 298 21.62 28.06 10.25
C GLU A 298 21.98 28.72 8.91
N SER A 299 23.01 29.57 8.92
CA SER A 299 23.50 30.21 7.70
C SER A 299 24.42 29.28 6.89
N ASN A 300 25.02 28.27 7.54
CA ASN A 300 25.97 27.36 6.90
C ASN A 300 26.00 26.00 7.60
N GLU A 301 25.28 25.04 7.07
CA GLU A 301 25.22 23.66 7.57
C GLU A 301 26.49 22.86 7.24
N ALA A 302 27.34 23.36 6.36
CA ALA A 302 28.50 22.61 5.91
C ALA A 302 29.67 22.61 6.89
N ASN A 303 29.68 23.44 7.94
CA ASN A 303 30.74 23.57 8.95
C ASN A 303 30.36 22.94 10.30
N ASN A 304 29.25 22.22 10.41
CA ASN A 304 28.78 21.61 11.65
C ASN A 304 29.61 20.41 12.11
N TRP A 305 30.70 20.08 11.43
CA TRP A 305 31.56 18.96 11.77
C TRP A 305 33.03 19.30 11.82
N THR A 306 33.78 18.52 12.61
CA THR A 306 35.25 18.56 12.60
C THR A 306 35.82 17.15 12.71
N SER A 307 37.07 16.97 12.29
CA SER A 307 37.76 15.69 12.32
C SER A 307 39.19 15.85 12.82
N MET A 308 39.57 15.03 13.78
CA MET A 308 40.91 15.02 14.36
C MET A 308 41.51 13.61 14.25
N PRO A 309 42.72 13.43 13.67
CA PRO A 309 43.43 12.16 13.69
C PRO A 309 43.80 11.77 15.13
N PHE A 310 43.61 10.50 15.45
CA PHE A 310 43.92 9.94 16.77
C PHE A 310 44.49 8.54 16.66
N THR A 311 45.55 8.25 17.44
CA THR A 311 46.20 6.93 17.45
C THR A 311 45.81 6.19 18.71
N LEU A 312 45.08 5.11 18.57
CA LEU A 312 44.84 4.16 19.69
C LEU A 312 46.09 3.32 19.96
N THR A 313 46.47 3.21 21.24
CA THR A 313 47.68 2.50 21.69
C THR A 313 47.40 1.55 22.83
N GLN A 314 46.25 1.67 23.50
CA GLN A 314 45.92 0.89 24.72
C GLN A 314 44.84 -0.17 24.47
N GLN A 315 44.54 -0.42 23.18
CA GLN A 315 43.58 -1.46 22.79
C GLN A 315 44.30 -2.77 22.39
N THR A 316 43.77 -3.52 21.45
CA THR A 316 44.34 -4.78 20.99
C THR A 316 45.39 -4.53 19.90
N ALA A 317 46.58 -5.13 20.09
CA ALA A 317 47.68 -4.99 19.12
C ALA A 317 47.54 -5.95 17.93
N ALA A 318 46.70 -6.98 18.02
CA ALA A 318 46.42 -7.96 16.96
C ALA A 318 44.96 -8.36 16.98
N ASN A 319 44.49 -8.89 15.86
CA ASN A 319 43.11 -9.41 15.71
C ASN A 319 42.92 -10.68 16.57
N ASN A 320 42.61 -10.52 17.83
CA ASN A 320 42.33 -11.63 18.75
C ASN A 320 40.86 -12.10 18.59
N GLY A 321 40.52 -12.67 17.41
CA GLY A 321 39.21 -13.27 17.16
C GLY A 321 38.07 -12.31 16.84
N GLY A 322 38.35 -11.05 16.47
CA GLY A 322 37.36 -10.18 15.92
C GLY A 322 36.73 -10.77 14.63
N THR A 323 35.43 -10.68 14.46
CA THR A 323 34.73 -11.16 13.26
C THR A 323 34.32 -9.98 12.40
N ALA A 324 34.60 -10.07 11.11
CA ALA A 324 33.97 -9.19 10.12
C ALA A 324 32.66 -9.84 9.68
N ASN A 325 31.63 -9.04 9.43
CA ASN A 325 30.33 -9.50 9.00
C ASN A 325 29.89 -8.77 7.72
N ILE A 326 28.95 -9.38 7.01
CA ILE A 326 28.20 -8.77 5.92
C ILE A 326 26.77 -8.53 6.40
N PHE A 327 26.29 -7.31 6.17
CA PHE A 327 24.92 -6.91 6.43
C PHE A 327 24.18 -6.77 5.10
N CYS A 328 22.98 -7.32 5.02
CA CYS A 328 22.11 -7.23 3.86
C CYS A 328 20.99 -6.21 4.16
N ASP A 329 20.64 -5.37 3.21
CA ASP A 329 19.58 -4.36 3.34
C ASP A 329 18.16 -4.94 3.28
N GLY A 330 18.01 -6.25 3.11
CA GLY A 330 16.72 -6.92 3.03
C GLY A 330 16.82 -8.44 3.17
N SER A 331 15.77 -9.14 2.75
CA SER A 331 15.77 -10.60 2.69
C SER A 331 16.91 -11.13 1.81
N THR A 332 17.53 -12.23 2.23
CA THR A 332 18.51 -12.94 1.41
C THR A 332 17.88 -13.72 0.23
N VAL A 333 16.55 -13.76 0.15
CA VAL A 333 15.79 -14.21 -1.01
C VAL A 333 15.43 -12.98 -1.84
N ILE A 334 15.70 -12.99 -3.15
CA ILE A 334 15.37 -11.90 -4.08
C ILE A 334 14.40 -12.39 -5.15
N ALA A 335 13.34 -11.61 -5.39
CA ALA A 335 12.45 -11.82 -6.53
C ALA A 335 13.08 -11.24 -7.82
N PRO A 336 12.61 -11.65 -9.01
CA PRO A 336 13.11 -11.13 -10.29
C PRO A 336 13.11 -9.60 -10.34
N GLY A 337 14.22 -9.02 -10.79
CA GLY A 337 14.41 -7.57 -10.87
C GLY A 337 14.73 -6.87 -9.54
N GLN A 338 14.71 -7.56 -8.40
CA GLN A 338 15.15 -7.00 -7.14
C GLN A 338 16.67 -7.08 -6.99
N THR A 339 17.21 -6.12 -6.23
CA THR A 339 18.62 -6.06 -5.86
C THR A 339 18.76 -6.05 -4.34
N ARG A 340 19.95 -6.35 -3.84
CA ARG A 340 20.33 -6.19 -2.44
C ARG A 340 21.66 -5.46 -2.34
N THR A 341 21.74 -4.57 -1.36
CA THR A 341 23.00 -3.94 -0.98
C THR A 341 23.62 -4.74 0.17
N LEU A 342 24.80 -5.25 -0.07
CA LEU A 342 25.62 -5.94 0.92
C LEU A 342 26.69 -4.98 1.44
N THR A 343 26.75 -4.78 2.75
CA THR A 343 27.67 -3.85 3.41
C THR A 343 28.58 -4.63 4.35
N ALA A 344 29.88 -4.49 4.19
CA ALA A 344 30.85 -5.12 5.07
C ALA A 344 31.06 -4.31 6.37
N SER A 345 31.50 -4.99 7.43
CA SER A 345 31.99 -4.34 8.66
C SER A 345 32.97 -3.22 8.37
N PRO A 346 33.11 -2.21 9.25
CA PRO A 346 34.03 -1.11 9.05
C PRO A 346 35.49 -1.58 8.89
N GLY A 347 36.19 -1.04 7.90
CA GLY A 347 37.60 -1.30 7.61
C GLY A 347 38.23 -0.18 6.77
N THR A 348 39.54 -0.26 6.54
CA THR A 348 40.30 0.68 5.71
C THR A 348 40.33 0.28 4.24
N ALA A 349 40.13 -1.01 3.94
CA ALA A 349 40.07 -1.56 2.58
C ALA A 349 39.18 -2.81 2.55
N TYR A 350 38.67 -3.12 1.36
CA TYR A 350 37.74 -4.21 1.13
C TYR A 350 38.13 -5.02 -0.11
N ALA A 351 37.95 -6.33 -0.04
CA ALA A 351 38.11 -7.22 -1.19
C ALA A 351 36.96 -8.22 -1.19
N TRP A 352 35.98 -8.01 -2.04
CA TRP A 352 34.83 -8.87 -2.19
C TRP A 352 35.13 -10.07 -3.10
N SER A 353 34.41 -11.17 -2.89
CA SER A 353 34.43 -12.34 -3.79
C SER A 353 34.06 -11.97 -5.24
N THR A 354 33.41 -10.84 -5.46
CA THR A 354 33.10 -10.29 -6.80
C THR A 354 34.24 -9.50 -7.44
N GLY A 355 35.32 -9.25 -6.68
CA GLY A 355 36.42 -8.37 -7.11
C GLY A 355 36.19 -6.89 -6.78
N ALA A 356 35.05 -6.50 -6.22
CA ALA A 356 34.81 -5.13 -5.79
C ALA A 356 35.65 -4.75 -4.57
N THR A 357 35.99 -3.44 -4.46
CA THR A 357 36.83 -2.90 -3.39
C THR A 357 36.13 -1.83 -2.53
N THR A 358 34.86 -1.59 -2.74
CA THR A 358 34.04 -0.66 -1.98
C THR A 358 33.50 -1.34 -0.72
N ARG A 359 33.15 -0.56 0.31
CA ARG A 359 32.54 -1.08 1.53
C ARG A 359 31.23 -1.81 1.28
N SER A 360 30.43 -1.32 0.32
CA SER A 360 29.14 -1.89 -0.06
C SER A 360 29.13 -2.26 -1.53
N ILE A 361 28.42 -3.33 -1.85
CA ILE A 361 28.14 -3.78 -3.21
C ILE A 361 26.65 -4.01 -3.40
N THR A 362 26.16 -3.76 -4.63
CA THR A 362 24.79 -4.12 -4.99
C THR A 362 24.81 -5.39 -5.82
N VAL A 363 24.00 -6.38 -5.44
CA VAL A 363 23.89 -7.67 -6.08
C VAL A 363 22.47 -7.93 -6.56
N SER A 364 22.32 -8.52 -7.74
CA SER A 364 21.04 -8.88 -8.37
C SER A 364 20.95 -10.38 -8.69
N ALA A 365 22.02 -11.14 -8.43
CA ALA A 365 22.10 -12.56 -8.74
C ALA A 365 22.19 -13.41 -7.46
N ALA A 366 21.67 -14.63 -7.55
CA ALA A 366 21.93 -15.65 -6.54
C ALA A 366 23.42 -16.00 -6.52
N GLY A 367 23.95 -16.21 -5.34
CA GLY A 367 25.38 -16.52 -5.17
C GLY A 367 25.80 -16.45 -3.70
N ASN A 368 27.05 -16.85 -3.46
CA ASN A 368 27.69 -16.74 -2.17
C ASN A 368 28.65 -15.55 -2.19
N TYR A 369 28.45 -14.61 -1.30
CA TYR A 369 29.22 -13.37 -1.22
C TYR A 369 30.05 -13.35 0.06
N SER A 370 31.32 -13.02 -0.05
CA SER A 370 32.22 -12.83 1.07
C SER A 370 33.11 -11.61 0.83
N CYS A 371 33.62 -11.03 1.92
CA CYS A 371 34.50 -9.86 1.86
C CYS A 371 35.68 -10.07 2.83
N THR A 372 36.89 -9.76 2.34
CA THR A 372 38.04 -9.56 3.22
C THR A 372 38.11 -8.08 3.57
N VAL A 373 38.00 -7.77 4.86
CA VAL A 373 38.02 -6.41 5.42
C VAL A 373 39.40 -6.17 6.04
N THR A 374 40.10 -5.16 5.57
CA THR A 374 41.38 -4.74 6.14
C THR A 374 41.14 -3.75 7.27
N CYS A 375 41.68 -4.02 8.43
CA CYS A 375 41.61 -3.20 9.65
C CYS A 375 43.03 -2.76 10.03
N PRO A 376 43.23 -1.79 10.95
CA PRO A 376 44.54 -1.33 11.37
C PRO A 376 45.47 -2.47 11.89
N CYS A 377 44.94 -3.52 12.47
CA CYS A 377 45.74 -4.65 12.96
C CYS A 377 45.67 -5.93 12.10
N GLY A 378 45.29 -5.81 10.83
CA GLY A 378 45.29 -6.95 9.88
C GLY A 378 43.99 -7.11 9.11
N SER A 379 43.91 -8.20 8.36
CA SER A 379 42.72 -8.48 7.53
C SER A 379 41.86 -9.58 8.13
N LEU A 380 40.55 -9.43 8.06
CA LEU A 380 39.52 -10.36 8.51
C LEU A 380 38.64 -10.76 7.34
N SER A 381 38.37 -12.04 7.19
CA SER A 381 37.39 -12.53 6.21
C SER A 381 36.00 -12.68 6.85
N THR A 382 34.99 -12.21 6.16
CA THR A 382 33.60 -12.43 6.61
C THR A 382 33.18 -13.88 6.38
N PRO A 383 32.22 -14.41 7.15
CA PRO A 383 31.44 -15.56 6.73
C PRO A 383 30.79 -15.27 5.35
N SER A 384 30.60 -16.34 4.58
CA SER A 384 29.90 -16.25 3.30
C SER A 384 28.39 -16.04 3.50
N LEU A 385 27.83 -15.02 2.88
CA LEU A 385 26.38 -14.75 2.84
C LEU A 385 25.79 -15.30 1.54
N ALA A 386 24.83 -16.23 1.65
CA ALA A 386 24.11 -16.77 0.51
C ALA A 386 22.92 -15.88 0.13
N ILE A 387 22.87 -15.40 -1.09
CA ILE A 387 21.69 -14.79 -1.71
C ILE A 387 21.05 -15.85 -2.62
N THR A 388 19.75 -16.07 -2.48
CA THR A 388 18.96 -16.99 -3.29
C THR A 388 17.96 -16.24 -4.15
N ALA A 389 17.70 -16.74 -5.37
CA ALA A 389 16.71 -16.15 -6.26
C ALA A 389 15.39 -16.94 -6.19
N LEU A 390 14.30 -16.26 -5.98
CA LEU A 390 12.96 -16.80 -6.11
C LEU A 390 12.55 -16.71 -7.58
N ALA A 391 12.32 -17.87 -8.21
CA ALA A 391 11.90 -17.90 -9.60
C ALA A 391 10.49 -17.33 -9.77
N ALA A 392 10.27 -16.53 -10.81
CA ALA A 392 8.93 -16.16 -11.21
C ALA A 392 8.17 -17.42 -11.68
N PRO A 393 6.92 -17.61 -11.27
CA PRO A 393 6.11 -18.68 -11.82
C PRO A 393 5.84 -18.47 -13.31
N ALA A 394 5.46 -19.54 -14.03
CA ALA A 394 5.00 -19.43 -15.40
C ALA A 394 3.74 -18.55 -15.48
N ALA A 395 3.59 -17.80 -16.57
CA ALA A 395 2.38 -17.06 -16.83
C ALA A 395 1.16 -18.00 -16.89
N PRO A 396 0.02 -17.66 -16.28
CA PRO A 396 -1.19 -18.46 -16.36
C PRO A 396 -1.69 -18.59 -17.80
N VAL A 397 -2.41 -19.68 -18.10
CA VAL A 397 -3.16 -19.81 -19.36
C VAL A 397 -4.61 -19.46 -19.06
N GLY A 398 -5.08 -18.33 -19.58
CA GLY A 398 -6.45 -17.86 -19.42
C GLY A 398 -7.40 -18.46 -20.45
N THR A 399 -8.66 -18.60 -20.09
CA THR A 399 -9.75 -19.05 -20.97
C THR A 399 -10.81 -17.96 -21.02
N ASP A 400 -11.02 -17.42 -22.20
CA ASP A 400 -12.06 -16.43 -22.48
C ASP A 400 -13.46 -17.08 -22.36
N ALA A 401 -14.44 -16.26 -22.03
CA ALA A 401 -15.83 -16.69 -21.98
C ALA A 401 -16.75 -15.60 -22.57
N ALA A 402 -17.93 -16.03 -23.02
CA ALA A 402 -18.88 -15.14 -23.66
C ALA A 402 -20.30 -15.40 -23.15
N ARG A 403 -21.13 -14.36 -23.21
CA ARG A 403 -22.56 -14.46 -22.96
C ARG A 403 -23.35 -13.53 -23.88
N PHE A 404 -24.63 -13.81 -24.04
CA PHE A 404 -25.59 -12.90 -24.64
C PHE A 404 -26.28 -12.05 -23.57
N GLY A 405 -26.37 -10.75 -23.85
CA GLY A 405 -26.99 -9.74 -22.98
C GLY A 405 -26.15 -9.40 -21.74
N THR A 406 -26.60 -8.39 -21.04
CA THR A 406 -25.98 -7.91 -19.80
C THR A 406 -25.98 -9.00 -18.71
N GLY A 407 -24.86 -9.11 -18.01
CA GLY A 407 -24.76 -10.06 -16.88
C GLY A 407 -23.32 -10.42 -16.53
N THR A 408 -23.15 -11.36 -15.60
CA THR A 408 -21.86 -11.89 -15.18
C THR A 408 -21.31 -12.91 -16.19
N VAL A 409 -19.98 -12.99 -16.30
CA VAL A 409 -19.27 -13.98 -17.11
C VAL A 409 -18.29 -14.71 -16.21
N ASP A 410 -18.25 -16.04 -16.32
CA ASP A 410 -17.31 -16.88 -15.58
C ASP A 410 -16.06 -17.12 -16.42
N LEU A 411 -14.97 -16.47 -16.01
CA LEU A 411 -13.64 -16.63 -16.59
C LEU A 411 -12.87 -17.69 -15.84
N SER A 412 -11.92 -18.32 -16.49
CA SER A 412 -11.05 -19.30 -15.85
C SER A 412 -9.60 -19.16 -16.31
N ALA A 413 -8.68 -19.65 -15.49
CA ALA A 413 -7.28 -19.77 -15.83
C ALA A 413 -6.65 -21.00 -15.17
N THR A 414 -5.60 -21.52 -15.80
CA THR A 414 -4.79 -22.60 -15.23
C THR A 414 -3.45 -22.07 -14.73
N GLY A 415 -3.02 -22.55 -13.59
CA GLY A 415 -1.82 -22.14 -12.88
C GLY A 415 -1.97 -22.38 -11.38
N THR A 416 -0.94 -22.00 -10.63
CA THR A 416 -0.92 -22.09 -9.17
C THR A 416 -0.91 -20.68 -8.57
N ASP A 417 -1.64 -20.48 -7.48
CA ASP A 417 -1.70 -19.22 -6.72
C ASP A 417 -2.03 -18.00 -7.60
N LEU A 418 -3.23 -18.05 -8.21
CA LEU A 418 -3.69 -17.09 -9.22
C LEU A 418 -4.42 -15.90 -8.62
N TYR A 419 -4.18 -14.72 -9.20
CA TYR A 419 -4.80 -13.45 -8.83
C TYR A 419 -5.26 -12.69 -10.06
N TRP A 420 -6.52 -12.21 -10.03
CA TRP A 420 -7.18 -11.50 -11.12
C TRP A 420 -7.18 -10.00 -10.90
N PHE A 421 -7.00 -9.25 -11.99
CA PHE A 421 -6.89 -7.79 -11.98
C PHE A 421 -7.75 -7.15 -13.07
N ASP A 422 -8.10 -5.88 -12.86
CA ASP A 422 -8.84 -5.04 -13.81
C ASP A 422 -7.93 -4.31 -14.81
N ALA A 423 -6.60 -4.43 -14.72
CA ALA A 423 -5.64 -3.76 -15.59
C ALA A 423 -4.40 -4.63 -15.90
N PRO A 424 -3.72 -4.40 -17.03
CA PRO A 424 -2.52 -5.16 -17.43
C PRO A 424 -1.33 -4.93 -16.51
N THR A 425 -1.24 -3.76 -15.91
CA THR A 425 -0.23 -3.36 -14.92
C THR A 425 -0.88 -2.48 -13.87
N GLY A 426 -0.45 -2.60 -12.62
CA GLY A 426 -1.14 -1.92 -11.52
C GLY A 426 -2.60 -2.41 -11.39
N GLY A 427 -3.55 -1.49 -11.21
CA GLY A 427 -4.98 -1.80 -11.07
C GLY A 427 -5.33 -2.48 -9.75
N ASN A 428 -6.62 -2.83 -9.62
CA ASN A 428 -7.13 -3.47 -8.43
C ASN A 428 -7.16 -4.99 -8.61
N GLN A 429 -6.86 -5.72 -7.54
CA GLN A 429 -7.11 -7.14 -7.49
C GLN A 429 -8.61 -7.38 -7.36
N VAL A 430 -9.21 -8.07 -8.34
CA VAL A 430 -10.66 -8.31 -8.42
C VAL A 430 -11.07 -9.75 -8.07
N GLY A 431 -10.08 -10.65 -8.00
CA GLY A 431 -10.34 -12.04 -7.65
C GLY A 431 -9.07 -12.84 -7.37
N ALA A 432 -9.25 -14.09 -6.97
CA ALA A 432 -8.17 -15.05 -6.75
C ALA A 432 -8.65 -16.48 -7.08
N GLY A 433 -7.71 -17.38 -7.42
CA GLY A 433 -8.00 -18.76 -7.77
C GLY A 433 -8.19 -18.97 -9.26
N THR A 434 -8.52 -20.23 -9.64
CA THR A 434 -8.61 -20.67 -11.02
C THR A 434 -9.87 -20.22 -11.75
N ALA A 435 -10.86 -19.71 -11.05
CA ALA A 435 -12.11 -19.18 -11.59
C ALA A 435 -12.35 -17.76 -11.09
N PHE A 436 -12.93 -16.94 -11.94
CA PHE A 436 -13.32 -15.58 -11.62
C PHE A 436 -14.65 -15.23 -12.27
N THR A 437 -15.68 -14.98 -11.47
CA THR A 437 -16.96 -14.45 -11.93
C THR A 437 -16.89 -12.93 -11.97
N THR A 438 -17.09 -12.34 -13.15
CA THR A 438 -17.07 -10.87 -13.31
C THR A 438 -18.24 -10.21 -12.59
N PRO A 439 -18.16 -8.92 -12.29
CA PRO A 439 -19.33 -8.08 -12.07
C PRO A 439 -20.30 -8.15 -13.26
N VAL A 440 -21.53 -7.64 -13.09
CA VAL A 440 -22.48 -7.51 -14.20
C VAL A 440 -21.89 -6.60 -15.27
N LEU A 441 -21.69 -7.13 -16.47
CA LEU A 441 -21.10 -6.44 -17.62
C LEU A 441 -22.19 -6.14 -18.65
N SER A 442 -22.14 -4.99 -19.29
CA SER A 442 -22.97 -4.60 -20.43
C SER A 442 -22.17 -4.54 -21.73
N THR A 443 -20.84 -4.56 -21.66
CA THR A 443 -19.90 -4.53 -22.77
C THR A 443 -18.76 -5.51 -22.53
N THR A 444 -18.11 -5.93 -23.63
CA THR A 444 -16.90 -6.77 -23.56
C THR A 444 -15.83 -6.09 -22.74
N THR A 445 -15.28 -6.81 -21.78
CA THR A 445 -14.32 -6.29 -20.80
C THR A 445 -13.16 -7.27 -20.67
N ASN A 446 -11.93 -6.72 -20.58
CA ASN A 446 -10.73 -7.52 -20.37
C ASN A 446 -10.37 -7.54 -18.89
N TYR A 447 -9.89 -8.67 -18.44
CA TYR A 447 -9.30 -8.92 -17.13
C TYR A 447 -7.92 -9.55 -17.32
N TRP A 448 -7.10 -9.50 -16.28
CA TRP A 448 -5.75 -10.04 -16.32
C TRP A 448 -5.51 -10.93 -15.13
N VAL A 449 -4.83 -12.04 -15.37
CA VAL A 449 -4.49 -13.02 -14.34
C VAL A 449 -2.98 -13.18 -14.26
N GLU A 450 -2.44 -13.15 -13.03
CA GLU A 450 -1.05 -13.47 -12.73
C GLU A 450 -0.95 -14.63 -11.76
N ALA A 451 0.14 -15.37 -11.84
CA ALA A 451 0.52 -16.36 -10.86
C ALA A 451 1.55 -15.78 -9.89
N ARG A 452 1.51 -16.21 -8.63
CA ARG A 452 2.48 -15.82 -7.60
C ARG A 452 3.22 -17.03 -7.07
N SER A 453 4.48 -16.81 -6.70
CA SER A 453 5.29 -17.73 -5.93
C SER A 453 5.81 -16.98 -4.72
N THR A 454 5.58 -17.49 -3.53
CA THR A 454 5.94 -16.82 -2.28
C THR A 454 6.93 -17.67 -1.49
N SER A 455 8.09 -17.09 -1.20
CA SER A 455 9.02 -17.62 -0.19
C SER A 455 8.59 -17.07 1.17
N PRO A 456 8.26 -17.92 2.15
CA PRO A 456 7.86 -17.46 3.46
C PRO A 456 8.99 -16.65 4.11
N GLY A 457 8.63 -15.69 4.94
CA GLY A 457 9.57 -15.02 5.82
C GLY A 457 10.14 -15.97 6.88
N GLU A 458 11.22 -15.57 7.48
CA GLU A 458 11.80 -16.31 8.61
C GLU A 458 11.06 -15.92 9.89
N ASN A 459 10.82 -16.92 10.75
CA ASN A 459 10.37 -16.73 12.12
C ASN A 459 11.47 -17.23 13.03
N ALA A 460 11.89 -16.43 13.99
CA ALA A 460 12.97 -16.74 14.91
C ALA A 460 12.57 -16.46 16.35
N GLN A 461 13.02 -17.33 17.24
CA GLN A 461 12.94 -17.12 18.65
C GLN A 461 14.34 -17.31 19.24
N GLY A 462 14.74 -16.48 20.19
CA GLY A 462 16.09 -16.57 20.74
C GLY A 462 16.36 -15.60 21.88
N GLY A 463 17.64 -15.39 22.17
CA GLY A 463 18.08 -14.72 23.38
C GLY A 463 18.05 -15.63 24.59
N ARG A 464 18.29 -15.06 25.78
CA ARG A 464 18.22 -15.82 27.02
C ARG A 464 16.77 -16.10 27.42
N THR A 465 16.44 -17.33 27.77
CA THR A 465 15.10 -17.76 28.18
C THR A 465 14.90 -17.76 29.69
N ASN A 466 15.97 -18.02 30.47
CA ASN A 466 15.89 -18.04 31.93
C ASN A 466 15.76 -16.64 32.52
N ASN A 467 14.62 -16.38 33.11
CA ASN A 467 14.23 -15.08 33.70
C ASN A 467 13.78 -15.21 35.17
N SER A 468 14.16 -16.24 35.88
CA SER A 468 13.67 -16.49 37.24
C SER A 468 14.73 -17.07 38.20
N THR A 469 15.90 -17.49 37.71
CA THR A 469 17.01 -18.01 38.49
C THR A 469 18.33 -17.39 38.03
N GLN A 470 19.37 -17.46 38.86
CA GLN A 470 20.69 -16.91 38.55
C GLN A 470 20.71 -15.40 38.30
N GLY A 471 19.89 -14.67 39.04
CA GLY A 471 19.77 -13.22 38.89
C GLY A 471 19.07 -12.58 40.08
N ALA A 472 18.74 -11.31 39.91
CA ALA A 472 18.08 -10.49 40.91
C ALA A 472 17.16 -9.44 40.22
N TYR A 473 16.29 -8.84 41.01
CA TYR A 473 15.62 -7.61 40.57
C TYR A 473 16.54 -6.42 40.73
N ALA A 474 16.60 -5.55 39.73
CA ALA A 474 17.34 -4.30 39.80
C ALA A 474 16.77 -3.42 40.92
N GLY A 475 17.66 -2.99 41.84
CA GLY A 475 17.28 -2.21 43.00
C GLY A 475 17.13 -0.71 42.71
N THR A 476 16.57 0.03 43.67
CA THR A 476 16.52 1.48 43.62
C THR A 476 17.92 2.07 43.83
N GLY A 477 18.46 2.72 42.80
CA GLY A 477 19.59 3.66 42.92
C GLY A 477 20.97 3.16 42.50
N THR A 478 21.11 2.01 41.83
CA THR A 478 22.44 1.46 41.47
C THR A 478 22.67 1.15 40.00
N SER A 479 21.69 1.26 39.14
CA SER A 479 21.91 0.95 37.75
C SER A 479 21.58 2.15 36.87
N THR A 480 22.60 2.85 36.47
CA THR A 480 22.59 3.64 35.25
C THR A 480 21.96 2.82 34.13
N ARG A 481 21.34 3.47 33.20
CA ARG A 481 20.77 2.83 32.00
C ARG A 481 21.72 1.77 31.42
N GLN A 482 21.29 0.52 31.43
CA GLN A 482 22.04 -0.60 30.87
C GLN A 482 21.36 -1.08 29.59
N TRP A 483 22.15 -1.37 28.58
CA TRP A 483 21.67 -1.77 27.27
C TRP A 483 22.15 -3.18 26.95
N LEU A 484 21.26 -4.00 26.36
CA LEU A 484 21.70 -5.14 25.59
C LEU A 484 22.19 -4.69 24.23
N LEU A 485 23.33 -5.23 23.82
CA LEU A 485 23.98 -4.97 22.55
C LEU A 485 23.71 -6.14 21.61
N PHE A 486 23.30 -5.87 20.39
CA PHE A 486 23.07 -6.91 19.39
C PHE A 486 23.40 -6.47 17.98
N ASP A 487 23.80 -7.45 17.16
CA ASP A 487 24.00 -7.27 15.72
C ASP A 487 22.76 -7.79 14.98
N ALA A 488 22.20 -6.98 14.09
CA ALA A 488 21.14 -7.35 13.18
C ALA A 488 21.76 -7.73 11.83
N HIS A 489 21.74 -9.01 11.45
CA HIS A 489 22.40 -9.49 10.23
C HIS A 489 21.65 -9.09 8.95
N LYS A 490 20.34 -8.90 9.06
CA LYS A 490 19.42 -8.39 8.03
C LYS A 490 18.27 -7.66 8.71
N PRO A 491 17.50 -6.81 7.99
CA PRO A 491 16.33 -6.18 8.58
C PRO A 491 15.30 -7.22 9.01
N PHE A 492 14.72 -7.01 10.18
CA PHE A 492 13.68 -7.90 10.72
C PHE A 492 12.67 -7.10 11.55
N LYS A 493 11.53 -7.69 11.80
CA LYS A 493 10.56 -7.19 12.76
C LYS A 493 10.81 -7.88 14.11
N LEU A 494 11.15 -7.09 15.13
CA LEU A 494 11.13 -7.56 16.51
C LEU A 494 9.68 -7.53 16.99
N GLU A 495 9.04 -8.67 17.06
CA GLU A 495 7.62 -8.77 17.41
C GLU A 495 7.40 -8.58 18.90
N SER A 496 8.15 -9.33 19.71
CA SER A 496 8.00 -9.28 21.15
C SER A 496 9.24 -9.80 21.88
N PHE A 497 9.27 -9.51 23.17
CA PHE A 497 10.19 -10.10 24.14
C PHE A 497 9.49 -10.23 25.50
N LYS A 498 10.08 -10.95 26.43
CA LYS A 498 9.57 -11.10 27.79
C LYS A 498 10.36 -10.27 28.78
N VAL A 499 9.66 -9.71 29.75
CA VAL A 499 10.24 -9.06 30.93
C VAL A 499 9.60 -9.61 32.20
N ARG A 500 10.37 -9.65 33.29
CA ARG A 500 9.85 -10.01 34.62
C ARG A 500 9.99 -8.79 35.54
N ALA A 501 8.87 -8.27 36.02
CA ALA A 501 8.81 -7.15 36.94
C ALA A 501 8.51 -7.62 38.37
N ASN A 502 9.15 -6.99 39.36
CA ASN A 502 8.86 -7.22 40.77
C ASN A 502 7.58 -6.50 41.22
N SER A 503 7.38 -5.29 40.70
CA SER A 503 6.22 -4.43 41.01
C SER A 503 5.61 -3.88 39.71
N MET A 504 4.35 -3.49 39.79
CA MET A 504 3.69 -2.76 38.71
C MET A 504 4.33 -1.39 38.56
N GLY A 505 4.49 -0.94 37.30
CA GLY A 505 4.99 0.40 37.02
C GLY A 505 5.19 0.66 35.54
N GLN A 506 5.31 1.93 35.22
CA GLN A 506 5.59 2.40 33.86
C GLN A 506 7.03 2.06 33.46
N ARG A 507 7.24 1.73 32.20
CA ARG A 507 8.56 1.46 31.62
C ARG A 507 8.63 2.05 30.22
N HIS A 508 9.77 2.61 29.91
CA HIS A 508 10.14 3.09 28.60
C HIS A 508 11.11 2.10 27.95
N PHE A 509 10.64 1.40 26.92
CA PHE A 509 11.46 0.54 26.08
C PHE A 509 12.02 1.36 24.94
N VAL A 510 13.31 1.29 24.72
CA VAL A 510 14.01 2.08 23.69
C VAL A 510 14.93 1.19 22.90
N LEU A 511 14.86 1.30 21.58
CA LEU A 511 15.78 0.71 20.63
C LEU A 511 16.49 1.85 19.88
N VAL A 512 17.81 1.84 19.92
CA VAL A 512 18.63 2.81 19.19
C VAL A 512 19.67 2.07 18.34
N ASP A 513 20.15 2.74 17.31
CA ASP A 513 21.30 2.27 16.56
C ASP A 513 22.60 2.41 17.37
N ARG A 514 23.73 2.01 16.80
CA ARG A 514 25.04 2.13 17.44
C ARG A 514 25.44 3.58 17.73
N LEU A 515 24.92 4.55 17.00
CA LEU A 515 25.17 5.98 17.17
C LEU A 515 24.34 6.58 18.30
N GLY A 516 23.29 5.88 18.72
CA GLY A 516 22.31 6.37 19.67
C GLY A 516 21.09 7.01 19.04
N ASN A 517 20.98 6.98 17.69
CA ASN A 517 19.78 7.44 17.01
C ASN A 517 18.61 6.53 17.32
N LEU A 518 17.47 7.11 17.65
CA LEU A 518 16.25 6.39 17.96
C LEU A 518 15.74 5.62 16.73
N ILE A 519 15.59 4.31 16.88
CA ILE A 519 14.93 3.46 15.89
C ILE A 519 13.46 3.28 16.26
N ALA A 520 13.20 2.94 17.53
CA ALA A 520 11.85 2.73 18.02
C ALA A 520 11.79 2.87 19.55
N GLU A 521 10.63 3.24 20.05
CA GLU A 521 10.38 3.31 21.48
C GLU A 521 8.95 2.88 21.81
N LYS A 522 8.71 2.46 23.04
CA LYS A 522 7.39 2.13 23.54
C LYS A 522 7.27 2.42 25.03
N TYR A 523 6.26 3.18 25.36
CA TYR A 523 5.86 3.45 26.73
C TYR A 523 4.73 2.49 27.13
N ILE A 524 4.86 1.83 28.27
CA ILE A 524 3.88 0.85 28.76
C ILE A 524 3.93 0.69 30.26
N GLU A 525 2.77 0.54 30.87
CA GLU A 525 2.66 0.08 32.25
C GLU A 525 2.75 -1.44 32.30
N ILE A 526 3.66 -1.96 33.10
CA ILE A 526 3.91 -3.40 33.21
C ILE A 526 3.43 -3.87 34.59
N PRO A 527 2.52 -4.86 34.67
CA PRO A 527 2.16 -5.48 35.93
C PRO A 527 3.31 -6.31 36.53
N ALA A 528 3.24 -6.59 37.83
CA ALA A 528 4.17 -7.50 38.47
C ALA A 528 4.11 -8.91 37.85
N GLY A 529 5.24 -9.59 37.79
CA GLY A 529 5.39 -10.92 37.25
C GLY A 529 6.04 -10.97 35.86
N LEU A 530 5.84 -12.06 35.15
CA LEU A 530 6.35 -12.28 33.81
C LEU A 530 5.37 -11.74 32.77
N ASN A 531 5.84 -10.84 31.92
CA ASN A 531 5.06 -10.17 30.91
C ASN A 531 5.65 -10.38 29.52
N THR A 532 4.82 -10.56 28.51
CA THR A 532 5.21 -10.49 27.09
C THR A 532 4.91 -9.10 26.57
N ILE A 533 5.92 -8.42 26.09
CA ILE A 533 5.84 -7.07 25.55
C ILE A 533 5.87 -7.18 24.03
N THR A 534 4.75 -6.94 23.40
CA THR A 534 4.62 -6.87 21.93
C THR A 534 5.02 -5.47 21.48
N VAL A 535 6.04 -5.38 20.64
CA VAL A 535 6.57 -4.09 20.12
C VAL A 535 6.36 -3.93 18.63
N ASN A 536 6.50 -4.97 17.83
CA ASN A 536 6.37 -4.95 16.35
C ASN A 536 7.32 -3.93 15.70
N TRP A 537 8.53 -3.81 16.18
CA TRP A 537 9.50 -2.84 15.69
C TRP A 537 10.23 -3.33 14.45
N ASP A 538 10.39 -2.46 13.46
CA ASP A 538 11.24 -2.71 12.31
C ASP A 538 12.69 -2.36 12.67
N VAL A 539 13.55 -3.40 12.69
CA VAL A 539 14.95 -3.29 13.06
C VAL A 539 15.80 -3.33 11.79
N PRO A 540 16.53 -2.26 11.45
CA PRO A 540 17.41 -2.26 10.29
C PRO A 540 18.63 -3.18 10.51
N ALA A 541 19.23 -3.68 9.42
CA ALA A 541 20.51 -4.38 9.51
C ALA A 541 21.62 -3.47 10.03
N GLY A 542 22.45 -3.99 10.91
CA GLY A 542 23.55 -3.20 11.46
C GLY A 542 24.21 -3.83 12.65
N LEU A 543 25.39 -3.31 12.98
CA LEU A 543 26.15 -3.69 14.17
C LEU A 543 25.66 -2.92 15.39
N GLN A 544 25.69 -3.61 16.54
CA GLN A 544 25.64 -2.99 17.86
C GLN A 544 24.45 -2.05 18.07
N HIS A 545 23.30 -2.44 17.59
CA HIS A 545 22.06 -1.88 18.09
C HIS A 545 21.99 -2.04 19.59
N LYS A 546 21.33 -1.10 20.25
CA LYS A 546 21.20 -1.06 21.70
C LYS A 546 19.71 -1.06 22.04
N ILE A 547 19.32 -1.96 22.92
CA ILE A 547 17.96 -2.04 23.42
C ILE A 547 17.95 -2.03 24.94
N SER A 548 17.05 -1.25 25.53
CA SER A 548 16.92 -1.16 26.98
C SER A 548 15.48 -0.94 27.41
N CYS A 549 15.26 -1.11 28.70
CA CYS A 549 14.02 -0.78 29.37
C CYS A 549 14.33 -0.09 30.70
N PHE A 550 13.80 1.08 30.91
CA PHE A 550 14.08 1.87 32.11
C PHE A 550 12.86 2.69 32.57
N ASP A 551 12.96 3.27 33.74
CA ASP A 551 12.04 4.25 34.27
C ASP A 551 12.54 5.63 33.85
N ASP A 552 11.75 6.40 33.11
CA ASP A 552 12.13 7.73 32.62
C ASP A 552 12.42 8.72 33.76
N ASN A 553 11.74 8.58 34.90
CA ASN A 553 11.92 9.48 36.02
C ASN A 553 13.27 9.35 36.69
N THR A 554 13.86 8.17 36.64
CA THR A 554 15.12 7.85 37.32
C THR A 554 16.25 7.52 36.35
N GLU A 555 15.94 7.32 35.07
CA GLU A 555 16.85 6.83 34.04
C GLU A 555 17.55 5.51 34.44
N THR A 556 16.95 4.76 35.32
CA THR A 556 17.49 3.51 35.86
C THR A 556 16.58 2.33 35.51
N ILE A 557 17.18 1.15 35.36
CA ILE A 557 16.43 -0.11 35.34
C ILE A 557 15.99 -0.40 36.75
N ARG A 558 14.67 -0.33 36.97
CA ARG A 558 14.10 -0.50 38.32
C ARG A 558 13.12 -1.66 38.36
N ASP A 559 13.22 -2.49 39.42
CA ASP A 559 12.31 -3.60 39.68
C ASP A 559 12.13 -4.59 38.53
N LEU A 560 13.08 -4.64 37.58
CA LEU A 560 13.11 -5.61 36.50
C LEU A 560 14.18 -6.69 36.79
N TRP A 561 13.84 -7.92 36.48
CA TRP A 561 14.76 -9.06 36.62
C TRP A 561 15.91 -8.96 35.62
N TYR A 562 17.14 -9.19 36.10
CA TYR A 562 18.31 -9.39 35.25
C TYR A 562 19.15 -10.56 35.79
N ASN A 563 19.90 -11.21 34.92
CA ASN A 563 20.76 -12.33 35.31
C ASN A 563 22.19 -11.85 35.58
N THR A 564 22.69 -12.23 36.77
CA THR A 564 24.04 -11.87 37.24
C THR A 564 25.04 -12.97 37.03
N SER A 565 24.60 -14.16 36.65
CA SER A 565 25.44 -15.30 36.36
C SER A 565 24.81 -16.29 35.39
N GLY A 566 25.57 -17.28 34.95
CA GLY A 566 25.11 -18.27 33.96
C GLY A 566 24.83 -17.67 32.59
N ASN A 567 25.48 -16.57 32.26
CA ASN A 567 25.38 -15.94 30.94
C ASN A 567 26.41 -16.52 29.98
N SER A 568 26.02 -16.76 28.74
CA SER A 568 26.85 -17.36 27.69
C SER A 568 26.67 -16.60 26.38
N TYR A 569 27.14 -15.36 26.38
CA TYR A 569 27.16 -14.60 25.14
C TYR A 569 28.09 -15.21 24.08
N PRO A 570 27.77 -15.16 22.79
CA PRO A 570 26.59 -14.48 22.22
C PRO A 570 25.35 -15.39 22.26
N TYR A 571 24.16 -14.75 22.28
CA TYR A 571 22.87 -15.42 22.13
C TYR A 571 22.29 -15.17 20.73
N ALA A 572 21.99 -16.24 20.01
CA ALA A 572 21.36 -16.13 18.72
C ALA A 572 19.84 -15.86 18.82
N VAL A 573 19.31 -15.08 17.87
CA VAL A 573 17.89 -14.97 17.55
C VAL A 573 17.71 -15.49 16.13
N GLY A 574 17.69 -16.82 16.01
CA GLY A 574 17.77 -17.50 14.71
C GLY A 574 18.98 -17.05 13.90
N THR A 575 18.74 -16.76 12.62
CA THR A 575 19.72 -16.17 11.70
C THR A 575 19.57 -14.64 11.57
N LEU A 576 18.62 -14.04 12.31
CA LEU A 576 18.25 -12.63 12.17
C LEU A 576 19.18 -11.72 12.97
N ALA A 577 19.48 -12.10 14.19
CA ALA A 577 20.28 -11.27 15.07
C ALA A 577 21.14 -12.10 16.04
N THR A 578 22.13 -11.43 16.62
CA THR A 578 22.99 -11.98 17.65
C THR A 578 23.14 -10.97 18.78
N ILE A 579 22.71 -11.33 20.00
CA ILE A 579 22.91 -10.51 21.19
C ILE A 579 24.34 -10.75 21.67
N THR A 580 25.17 -9.73 21.56
CA THR A 580 26.65 -9.86 21.73
C THR A 580 27.14 -9.53 23.12
N GLY A 581 26.34 -8.84 23.94
CA GLY A 581 26.73 -8.42 25.26
C GLY A 581 25.77 -7.39 25.85
N ALA A 582 26.26 -6.70 26.84
CA ALA A 582 25.61 -5.54 27.44
C ALA A 582 26.62 -4.40 27.63
N THR A 583 26.16 -3.20 27.95
CA THR A 583 27.05 -2.04 28.17
C THR A 583 27.96 -2.19 29.39
N ASP A 584 27.65 -3.08 30.31
CA ASP A 584 28.52 -3.48 31.44
C ASP A 584 29.34 -4.74 31.16
N GLY A 585 29.43 -5.17 29.87
CA GLY A 585 30.20 -6.32 29.44
C GLY A 585 29.34 -7.56 29.22
N THR A 586 29.90 -8.75 29.52
CA THR A 586 29.23 -10.04 29.33
C THR A 586 28.83 -10.74 30.65
N THR A 587 29.01 -10.06 31.78
CA THR A 587 28.71 -10.60 33.11
C THR A 587 27.20 -10.67 33.35
N ASN A 588 26.47 -9.64 32.95
CA ASN A 588 25.02 -9.51 33.18
C ASN A 588 24.21 -9.68 31.89
N TYR A 589 22.97 -10.16 32.03
CA TYR A 589 21.99 -10.17 30.99
C TYR A 589 20.76 -9.34 31.42
N TRP A 590 20.49 -8.21 30.74
CA TRP A 590 19.52 -7.23 31.20
C TRP A 590 18.13 -7.44 30.60
N CYS A 591 17.18 -7.77 31.42
CA CYS A 591 15.73 -7.60 31.35
C CYS A 591 14.95 -8.19 30.18
N LEU A 592 15.49 -8.28 28.95
CA LEU A 592 14.75 -8.57 27.73
C LEU A 592 15.00 -10.00 27.27
N TYR A 593 14.09 -10.88 27.58
CA TYR A 593 14.21 -12.34 27.40
C TYR A 593 13.38 -12.83 26.23
N ASP A 594 13.76 -13.99 25.68
CA ASP A 594 12.89 -14.79 24.81
C ASP A 594 12.31 -13.97 23.64
N TRP A 595 13.20 -13.40 22.85
CA TRP A 595 12.85 -12.56 21.71
C TRP A 595 12.15 -13.35 20.63
N VAL A 596 11.08 -12.79 20.06
CA VAL A 596 10.39 -13.29 18.88
C VAL A 596 10.57 -12.28 17.76
N ALA A 597 11.06 -12.76 16.63
CA ALA A 597 11.38 -11.91 15.49
C ALA A 597 10.98 -12.60 14.17
N SER A 598 10.65 -11.81 13.16
CA SER A 598 10.29 -12.31 11.84
C SER A 598 10.78 -11.41 10.71
N THR A 599 10.82 -11.96 9.50
CA THR A 599 11.03 -11.18 8.28
C THR A 599 9.80 -11.31 7.38
N PRO A 600 9.50 -10.31 6.53
CA PRO A 600 8.41 -10.43 5.58
C PRO A 600 8.70 -11.52 4.54
N SER A 601 7.63 -12.12 4.01
CA SER A 601 7.73 -13.01 2.85
C SER A 601 8.19 -12.25 1.59
N VAL A 602 8.82 -12.99 0.68
CA VAL A 602 9.21 -12.47 -0.64
C VAL A 602 8.32 -13.13 -1.68
N THR A 603 7.66 -12.33 -2.51
CA THR A 603 6.77 -12.81 -3.58
C THR A 603 7.35 -12.45 -4.95
N ALA A 604 7.40 -13.44 -5.83
CA ALA A 604 7.66 -13.28 -7.25
C ALA A 604 6.36 -13.46 -8.04
N THR A 605 6.13 -12.62 -9.04
CA THR A 605 4.94 -12.66 -9.89
C THR A 605 5.31 -13.03 -11.31
N SER A 606 4.40 -13.73 -12.00
CA SER A 606 4.49 -13.92 -13.45
C SER A 606 4.14 -12.63 -14.20
N SER A 607 4.35 -12.61 -15.51
CA SER A 607 3.62 -11.70 -16.38
C SER A 607 2.13 -12.00 -16.31
N ARG A 608 1.29 -10.97 -16.50
CA ARG A 608 -0.16 -11.09 -16.57
C ARG A 608 -0.59 -11.60 -17.91
N THR A 609 -1.55 -12.53 -17.92
CA THR A 609 -2.26 -12.98 -19.12
C THR A 609 -3.61 -12.30 -19.18
N GLN A 610 -3.94 -11.75 -20.35
CA GLN A 610 -5.26 -11.18 -20.60
C GLN A 610 -6.28 -12.29 -20.77
N VAL A 611 -7.49 -12.09 -20.21
CA VAL A 611 -8.67 -12.96 -20.38
C VAL A 611 -9.87 -12.07 -20.66
N THR A 612 -10.61 -12.39 -21.71
CA THR A 612 -11.69 -11.54 -22.21
C THR A 612 -13.06 -12.09 -21.83
N ALA A 613 -13.85 -11.27 -21.17
CA ALA A 613 -15.29 -11.50 -20.96
C ALA A 613 -16.06 -10.85 -22.10
N THR A 614 -16.51 -11.64 -23.06
CA THR A 614 -17.22 -11.14 -24.24
C THR A 614 -18.71 -10.99 -23.96
N ILE A 615 -19.25 -9.81 -24.16
CA ILE A 615 -20.69 -9.55 -24.10
C ILE A 615 -21.19 -9.31 -25.54
N THR A 616 -22.03 -10.19 -25.99
CA THR A 616 -22.72 -10.05 -27.27
C THR A 616 -24.15 -9.62 -27.03
N GLN A 617 -24.55 -8.51 -27.64
CA GLN A 617 -25.95 -8.06 -27.51
C GLN A 617 -26.84 -8.94 -28.40
N PRO A 618 -27.94 -9.51 -27.90
CA PRO A 618 -28.89 -10.30 -28.69
C PRO A 618 -29.65 -9.39 -29.66
N VAL A 619 -30.15 -9.95 -30.76
CA VAL A 619 -31.02 -9.21 -31.68
C VAL A 619 -32.46 -9.20 -31.22
N ALA A 620 -33.21 -8.19 -31.60
CA ALA A 620 -34.59 -7.94 -31.22
C ALA A 620 -35.51 -7.78 -32.43
N VAL A 621 -36.68 -8.39 -32.38
CA VAL A 621 -37.66 -8.39 -33.47
C VAL A 621 -39.06 -8.10 -32.92
N ASN A 622 -39.75 -7.10 -33.50
CA ASN A 622 -41.21 -6.93 -33.35
C ASN A 622 -41.88 -7.56 -34.56
N LEU A 623 -42.69 -8.55 -34.37
CA LEU A 623 -43.22 -9.38 -35.44
C LEU A 623 -44.75 -9.27 -35.50
N LYS A 624 -45.26 -9.10 -36.69
CA LYS A 624 -46.73 -9.22 -37.00
C LYS A 624 -46.99 -10.29 -38.05
N MET A 625 -48.05 -11.06 -37.84
CA MET A 625 -48.52 -12.09 -38.76
C MET A 625 -50.05 -12.32 -38.62
N ALA A 626 -50.65 -13.07 -39.56
CA ALA A 626 -52.00 -13.49 -39.46
C ALA A 626 -52.16 -14.93 -39.90
N LEU A 627 -53.12 -15.63 -39.31
CA LEU A 627 -53.55 -16.97 -39.70
C LEU A 627 -54.91 -16.90 -40.43
N GLU A 628 -55.08 -17.62 -41.56
CA GLU A 628 -56.30 -17.64 -42.34
C GLU A 628 -57.47 -18.25 -41.53
N GLY A 629 -57.25 -19.38 -40.86
CA GLY A 629 -58.33 -20.14 -40.18
C GLY A 629 -59.19 -19.32 -39.19
N PRO A 630 -58.60 -18.61 -38.23
CA PRO A 630 -59.32 -17.80 -37.29
C PRO A 630 -59.63 -16.35 -37.75
N TYR A 631 -59.14 -15.90 -38.93
CA TYR A 631 -59.26 -14.50 -39.35
C TYR A 631 -60.66 -14.10 -39.80
N GLU A 632 -61.21 -13.05 -39.20
CA GLU A 632 -62.50 -12.47 -39.51
C GLU A 632 -62.39 -11.18 -40.29
N VAL A 633 -62.83 -11.17 -41.56
CA VAL A 633 -62.77 -10.00 -42.43
C VAL A 633 -63.59 -8.82 -41.94
N THR A 634 -64.69 -9.09 -41.23
CA THR A 634 -65.58 -8.04 -40.70
C THR A 634 -65.03 -7.24 -39.55
N THR A 635 -64.18 -7.83 -38.72
CA THR A 635 -63.53 -7.21 -37.57
C THR A 635 -62.10 -6.81 -37.83
N ASN A 636 -61.48 -7.35 -38.90
CA ASN A 636 -60.02 -7.28 -39.19
C ASN A 636 -59.19 -7.88 -38.06
N LEU A 637 -59.71 -8.79 -37.29
CA LEU A 637 -59.04 -9.49 -36.16
C LEU A 637 -59.13 -10.99 -36.33
N MET A 638 -58.26 -11.70 -35.70
CA MET A 638 -58.36 -13.15 -35.54
C MET A 638 -59.27 -13.48 -34.35
N ARG A 639 -59.98 -14.63 -34.40
CA ARG A 639 -60.75 -15.14 -33.30
C ARG A 639 -59.82 -15.75 -32.23
N ASP A 640 -60.18 -15.65 -30.96
CA ASP A 640 -59.44 -16.18 -29.81
C ASP A 640 -60.20 -17.35 -29.17
N ASP A 641 -60.84 -18.18 -29.98
CA ASP A 641 -61.72 -19.26 -29.50
C ASP A 641 -60.96 -20.24 -28.65
N LEU A 642 -59.77 -20.68 -29.02
CA LEU A 642 -58.95 -21.61 -28.23
C LEU A 642 -58.69 -21.11 -26.80
N ARG A 643 -58.44 -19.80 -26.66
CA ARG A 643 -58.31 -19.15 -25.34
C ARG A 643 -59.62 -19.16 -24.56
N THR A 644 -60.74 -18.82 -25.21
CA THR A 644 -62.06 -18.66 -24.55
C THR A 644 -62.62 -20.01 -24.11
N VAL A 645 -62.36 -21.08 -24.85
CA VAL A 645 -62.77 -22.45 -24.44
C VAL A 645 -61.74 -23.17 -23.61
N GLY A 646 -60.61 -22.51 -23.21
CA GLY A 646 -59.58 -23.06 -22.35
C GLY A 646 -58.74 -24.20 -22.92
N LEU A 647 -58.60 -24.23 -24.26
CA LEU A 647 -57.80 -25.25 -24.96
C LEU A 647 -56.37 -24.79 -25.32
N LEU A 648 -56.03 -23.51 -25.18
CA LEU A 648 -54.70 -23.02 -25.45
C LEU A 648 -53.69 -23.58 -24.42
N PRO A 649 -52.69 -24.36 -24.84
CA PRO A 649 -51.76 -25.01 -23.91
C PRO A 649 -50.85 -24.01 -23.23
N VAL A 650 -50.53 -24.29 -21.93
CA VAL A 650 -49.59 -23.49 -21.17
C VAL A 650 -48.18 -23.69 -21.68
N ALA A 651 -47.78 -24.92 -22.01
CA ALA A 651 -46.45 -25.20 -22.62
C ALA A 651 -46.52 -25.09 -24.14
N GLU A 652 -45.46 -24.63 -24.77
CA GLU A 652 -45.33 -24.52 -26.20
C GLU A 652 -45.48 -25.90 -26.87
N PRO A 653 -46.21 -26.02 -28.02
CA PRO A 653 -46.53 -27.31 -28.61
C PRO A 653 -45.44 -27.85 -29.59
N TYR A 654 -44.56 -26.99 -30.08
CA TYR A 654 -43.66 -27.30 -31.22
C TYR A 654 -42.60 -28.34 -30.91
N THR A 655 -42.08 -28.33 -29.66
CA THR A 655 -41.14 -29.40 -29.20
C THR A 655 -41.82 -30.75 -29.23
N GLY A 656 -43.07 -30.84 -28.79
CA GLY A 656 -43.86 -32.05 -28.83
C GLY A 656 -44.22 -32.52 -30.24
N LEU A 657 -44.33 -31.60 -31.19
CA LEU A 657 -44.52 -31.84 -32.63
C LEU A 657 -43.22 -32.22 -33.41
N GLY A 658 -42.06 -32.28 -32.68
CA GLY A 658 -40.81 -32.75 -33.25
C GLY A 658 -40.00 -31.65 -33.96
N PHE A 659 -40.29 -30.37 -33.75
CA PHE A 659 -39.51 -29.26 -34.25
C PHE A 659 -38.21 -29.08 -33.47
N SER A 660 -37.07 -29.00 -34.15
CA SER A 660 -35.76 -28.75 -33.54
C SER A 660 -35.69 -27.38 -32.91
N GLN A 661 -35.11 -27.29 -31.73
CA GLN A 661 -34.89 -26.02 -31.03
C GLN A 661 -33.43 -25.57 -31.08
N LEU A 662 -33.19 -24.27 -31.31
CA LEU A 662 -31.85 -23.69 -31.44
C LEU A 662 -31.76 -22.37 -30.71
N ALA A 663 -30.57 -22.05 -30.15
CA ALA A 663 -30.21 -20.80 -29.53
C ALA A 663 -31.19 -20.34 -28.40
N GLY A 664 -31.68 -21.30 -27.59
CA GLY A 664 -32.49 -21.03 -26.41
C GLY A 664 -34.01 -21.05 -26.59
N GLY A 665 -34.53 -21.42 -27.79
CA GLY A 665 -35.97 -21.71 -27.99
C GLY A 665 -36.35 -23.08 -27.48
N GLY A 666 -37.64 -23.29 -27.14
CA GLY A 666 -38.21 -24.57 -26.77
C GLY A 666 -38.13 -24.87 -25.27
N ALA A 667 -38.95 -24.33 -24.52
CA ALA A 667 -39.31 -24.54 -23.13
C ALA A 667 -40.14 -23.32 -22.66
N GLU A 668 -40.63 -22.59 -23.66
CA GLU A 668 -41.49 -21.43 -23.39
C GLU A 668 -42.80 -21.91 -22.71
N SER A 669 -43.15 -21.21 -21.65
CA SER A 669 -44.40 -21.47 -20.91
C SER A 669 -45.18 -20.17 -20.82
N LEU A 670 -46.45 -20.27 -21.30
CA LEU A 670 -47.38 -19.15 -21.24
C LEU A 670 -47.59 -18.69 -19.80
N MET A 671 -47.43 -17.41 -19.56
CA MET A 671 -47.79 -16.82 -18.29
C MET A 671 -49.30 -16.81 -18.13
N PRO A 672 -49.87 -17.49 -17.12
CA PRO A 672 -51.31 -17.68 -17.02
C PRO A 672 -52.15 -16.39 -16.99
N THR A 673 -51.60 -15.31 -16.56
CA THR A 673 -52.28 -13.99 -16.54
C THR A 673 -52.59 -13.46 -17.95
N LEU A 674 -51.85 -13.91 -18.97
CA LEU A 674 -52.12 -13.53 -20.36
C LEU A 674 -53.41 -14.08 -20.92
N LEU A 675 -53.87 -15.22 -20.38
CA LEU A 675 -55.19 -15.82 -20.74
C LEU A 675 -56.38 -14.95 -20.37
N SER A 676 -56.19 -14.02 -19.43
CA SER A 676 -57.26 -13.12 -19.02
C SER A 676 -57.36 -11.86 -19.90
N ILE A 677 -56.43 -11.61 -20.81
CA ILE A 677 -56.44 -10.51 -21.71
C ILE A 677 -57.52 -10.68 -22.76
N THR A 678 -58.33 -9.64 -23.00
CA THR A 678 -59.40 -9.60 -23.96
C THR A 678 -59.20 -8.42 -24.95
N GLY A 679 -60.03 -8.35 -26.00
CA GLY A 679 -59.92 -7.33 -27.02
C GLY A 679 -58.87 -7.66 -28.09
N ASN A 680 -58.17 -6.66 -28.63
CA ASN A 680 -57.21 -6.84 -29.73
C ASN A 680 -55.99 -7.70 -29.29
N ASP A 681 -55.58 -7.57 -28.07
CA ASP A 681 -54.41 -8.22 -27.52
C ASP A 681 -54.67 -9.63 -26.93
N ALA A 682 -55.91 -10.14 -27.11
CA ALA A 682 -56.23 -11.50 -26.67
C ALA A 682 -55.43 -12.55 -27.48
N LEU A 683 -55.09 -13.67 -26.83
CA LEU A 683 -54.25 -14.70 -27.45
C LEU A 683 -55.08 -15.58 -28.39
N VAL A 684 -54.55 -15.83 -29.56
CA VAL A 684 -55.10 -16.72 -30.63
C VAL A 684 -54.51 -18.12 -30.54
N ASP A 685 -53.20 -18.21 -30.73
CA ASP A 685 -52.46 -19.50 -30.66
C ASP A 685 -50.96 -19.29 -30.53
N TRP A 686 -50.23 -20.38 -30.31
CA TRP A 686 -48.79 -20.44 -30.39
C TRP A 686 -48.28 -20.37 -31.81
N VAL A 687 -47.16 -19.69 -32.00
CA VAL A 687 -46.43 -19.64 -33.28
C VAL A 687 -44.96 -19.90 -33.04
N ARG A 688 -44.33 -20.53 -34.03
CA ARG A 688 -42.88 -20.74 -34.05
C ARG A 688 -42.23 -19.69 -34.93
N VAL A 689 -41.24 -18.97 -34.39
CA VAL A 689 -40.43 -18.01 -35.09
C VAL A 689 -39.02 -18.54 -35.29
N GLU A 690 -38.49 -18.48 -36.50
CA GLU A 690 -37.16 -18.94 -36.85
C GLU A 690 -36.35 -17.79 -37.44
N LEU A 691 -35.15 -17.59 -36.93
CA LEU A 691 -34.16 -16.80 -37.68
C LEU A 691 -33.34 -17.74 -38.54
N ARG A 692 -33.17 -17.39 -39.85
CA ARG A 692 -32.45 -18.21 -40.78
C ARG A 692 -31.27 -17.45 -41.39
N SER A 693 -30.21 -18.17 -41.75
CA SER A 693 -28.98 -17.60 -42.27
C SER A 693 -29.17 -16.84 -43.57
N ALA A 694 -28.67 -15.62 -43.67
CA ALA A 694 -28.69 -14.84 -44.89
C ALA A 694 -27.98 -15.51 -46.08
N SER A 695 -26.91 -16.24 -45.80
CA SER A 695 -26.11 -16.93 -46.84
C SER A 695 -26.65 -18.32 -47.18
N ASN A 696 -27.42 -18.92 -46.30
CA ASN A 696 -28.06 -20.23 -46.50
C ASN A 696 -29.47 -20.24 -45.87
N PRO A 697 -30.50 -19.78 -46.62
CA PRO A 697 -31.85 -19.62 -46.08
C PRO A 697 -32.52 -20.92 -45.56
N ALA A 698 -31.99 -22.12 -45.94
CA ALA A 698 -32.41 -23.39 -45.38
C ALA A 698 -31.89 -23.63 -43.95
N GLN A 699 -30.83 -22.94 -43.55
CA GLN A 699 -30.20 -23.10 -42.24
C GLN A 699 -30.91 -22.23 -41.18
N ILE A 700 -31.54 -22.86 -40.21
CA ILE A 700 -32.09 -22.23 -39.03
C ILE A 700 -30.95 -21.93 -38.07
N VAL A 701 -30.82 -20.68 -37.57
CA VAL A 701 -29.75 -20.25 -36.61
C VAL A 701 -30.31 -19.98 -35.21
N ALA A 702 -31.59 -19.64 -35.10
CA ALA A 702 -32.25 -19.48 -33.81
C ALA A 702 -33.76 -19.74 -33.94
N THR A 703 -34.37 -20.17 -32.86
CA THR A 703 -35.78 -20.42 -32.78
C THR A 703 -36.37 -19.78 -31.52
N LYS A 704 -37.67 -19.40 -31.60
CA LYS A 704 -38.43 -18.96 -30.44
C LYS A 704 -39.89 -19.37 -30.60
N GLN A 705 -40.49 -19.87 -29.55
CA GLN A 705 -41.93 -20.08 -29.50
C GLN A 705 -42.60 -18.87 -28.90
N ALA A 706 -43.62 -18.38 -29.56
CA ALA A 706 -44.20 -17.09 -29.23
C ALA A 706 -45.74 -17.18 -29.32
N LEU A 707 -46.44 -16.19 -28.83
CA LEU A 707 -47.89 -16.13 -28.80
C LEU A 707 -48.38 -15.11 -29.80
N LEU A 708 -49.38 -15.49 -30.59
CA LEU A 708 -50.06 -14.64 -31.57
C LEU A 708 -51.27 -13.98 -30.93
N GLN A 709 -51.41 -12.71 -31.07
CA GLN A 709 -52.57 -11.92 -30.66
C GLN A 709 -53.55 -11.67 -31.81
N ARG A 710 -54.78 -11.31 -31.47
CA ARG A 710 -55.87 -11.11 -32.47
C ARG A 710 -55.60 -10.10 -33.54
N ASP A 711 -54.86 -9.03 -33.22
CA ASP A 711 -54.43 -7.95 -34.16
C ASP A 711 -53.24 -8.32 -35.04
N GLY A 712 -52.60 -9.41 -34.72
CA GLY A 712 -51.48 -9.98 -35.44
C GLY A 712 -50.15 -9.76 -34.77
N ASP A 713 -50.08 -9.13 -33.62
CA ASP A 713 -48.83 -8.98 -32.88
C ASP A 713 -48.39 -10.36 -32.33
N VAL A 714 -47.08 -10.57 -32.42
CA VAL A 714 -46.42 -11.79 -31.88
C VAL A 714 -45.61 -11.37 -30.68
N ILE A 715 -46.02 -11.92 -29.53
CA ILE A 715 -45.39 -11.60 -28.23
C ILE A 715 -44.69 -12.83 -27.62
N THR A 716 -43.82 -12.60 -26.69
CA THR A 716 -43.18 -13.70 -25.90
C THR A 716 -44.18 -14.35 -24.94
N ALA A 717 -43.84 -15.53 -24.46
CA ALA A 717 -44.71 -16.29 -23.52
C ALA A 717 -44.93 -15.58 -22.16
N ASP A 718 -44.08 -14.60 -21.80
CA ASP A 718 -44.20 -13.71 -20.64
C ASP A 718 -44.91 -12.38 -20.93
N GLY A 719 -45.33 -12.19 -22.19
CA GLY A 719 -46.12 -11.02 -22.60
C GLY A 719 -45.32 -9.83 -23.17
N ALA A 720 -44.00 -9.96 -23.30
CA ALA A 720 -43.23 -8.87 -23.93
C ALA A 720 -43.49 -8.82 -25.45
N GLY A 721 -43.69 -7.61 -26.00
CA GLY A 721 -43.95 -7.41 -27.41
C GLY A 721 -42.73 -7.60 -28.33
N THR A 722 -41.52 -7.71 -27.78
CA THR A 722 -40.29 -7.89 -28.54
C THR A 722 -39.71 -9.27 -28.37
N LEU A 723 -39.44 -9.95 -29.46
CA LEU A 723 -38.79 -11.24 -29.48
C LEU A 723 -37.28 -11.06 -29.44
N ILE A 724 -36.60 -11.58 -28.43
CA ILE A 724 -35.15 -11.52 -28.28
C ILE A 724 -34.55 -12.85 -28.69
N PHE A 725 -33.54 -12.83 -29.59
CA PHE A 725 -32.80 -14.00 -30.04
C PHE A 725 -31.33 -13.89 -29.68
N ASN A 726 -30.76 -14.92 -29.06
CA ASN A 726 -29.34 -14.98 -28.66
C ASN A 726 -28.45 -15.27 -29.86
N VAL A 727 -28.47 -14.37 -30.83
CA VAL A 727 -27.58 -14.35 -32.00
C VAL A 727 -26.99 -12.93 -32.15
N PRO A 728 -25.79 -12.80 -32.72
CA PRO A 728 -25.17 -11.48 -32.92
C PRO A 728 -25.96 -10.65 -33.93
N ALA A 729 -25.78 -9.33 -33.89
CA ALA A 729 -26.31 -8.45 -34.92
C ALA A 729 -25.84 -8.88 -36.32
N GLY A 730 -26.74 -8.88 -37.27
CA GLY A 730 -26.45 -9.37 -38.65
C GLY A 730 -27.68 -9.42 -39.53
N ASN A 731 -27.53 -9.92 -40.72
CA ASN A 731 -28.64 -10.11 -41.64
C ASN A 731 -29.26 -11.51 -41.50
N TYR A 732 -30.58 -11.55 -41.36
CA TYR A 732 -31.34 -12.81 -41.14
C TYR A 732 -32.62 -12.77 -41.93
N HIS A 733 -33.07 -13.98 -42.32
CA HIS A 733 -34.45 -14.14 -42.71
C HIS A 733 -35.29 -14.44 -41.45
N VAL A 734 -36.46 -13.85 -41.34
CA VAL A 734 -37.45 -14.12 -40.30
C VAL A 734 -38.54 -15.02 -40.86
N ALA A 735 -38.61 -16.25 -40.39
CA ALA A 735 -39.60 -17.19 -40.76
C ALA A 735 -40.58 -17.47 -39.63
N VAL A 736 -41.83 -17.75 -40.00
CA VAL A 736 -42.88 -18.17 -39.03
C VAL A 736 -43.48 -19.51 -39.46
N ARG A 737 -43.78 -20.34 -38.50
CA ARG A 737 -44.51 -21.61 -38.71
C ARG A 737 -45.67 -21.70 -37.75
N HIS A 738 -46.70 -22.39 -38.16
CA HIS A 738 -47.85 -22.72 -37.35
C HIS A 738 -48.17 -24.23 -37.45
N ARG A 739 -48.79 -24.80 -36.45
CA ARG A 739 -49.07 -26.28 -36.36
C ARG A 739 -49.93 -26.79 -37.48
N ASN A 740 -50.78 -25.98 -38.09
CA ASN A 740 -51.70 -26.40 -39.17
C ASN A 740 -51.87 -25.39 -40.29
N HIS A 741 -51.03 -24.38 -40.36
CA HIS A 741 -50.91 -23.46 -41.48
C HIS A 741 -49.51 -23.54 -42.10
N LEU A 742 -49.43 -23.33 -43.36
CA LEU A 742 -48.14 -23.30 -44.09
C LEU A 742 -47.31 -22.13 -43.63
N GLY A 743 -46.04 -22.36 -43.31
CA GLY A 743 -45.09 -21.32 -42.90
C GLY A 743 -44.68 -20.35 -44.00
N CYS A 744 -44.20 -19.21 -43.65
CA CYS A 744 -43.62 -18.23 -44.59
C CYS A 744 -42.41 -17.54 -43.98
N MET A 745 -41.62 -16.87 -44.84
CA MET A 745 -40.52 -16.01 -44.39
C MET A 745 -40.36 -14.86 -45.38
N ASN A 746 -39.72 -13.75 -44.94
CA ASN A 746 -39.33 -12.64 -45.84
C ASN A 746 -38.29 -13.12 -46.86
N VAL A 747 -38.44 -12.60 -48.13
CA VAL A 747 -37.60 -13.04 -49.24
C VAL A 747 -36.14 -12.56 -49.14
N ASN A 748 -35.90 -11.34 -48.66
CA ASN A 748 -34.58 -10.77 -48.47
C ASN A 748 -34.21 -10.83 -47.00
N ALA A 749 -32.98 -11.24 -46.68
CA ALA A 749 -32.46 -11.13 -45.32
C ALA A 749 -32.43 -9.64 -44.90
N ILE A 750 -32.86 -9.37 -43.67
CA ILE A 750 -32.94 -8.01 -43.11
C ILE A 750 -31.94 -7.82 -41.97
N PRO A 751 -31.39 -6.60 -41.78
CA PRO A 751 -30.50 -6.34 -40.67
C PRO A 751 -31.28 -6.38 -39.37
N LEU A 752 -30.85 -7.28 -38.47
CA LEU A 752 -31.36 -7.34 -37.10
C LEU A 752 -30.28 -6.85 -36.16
N ALA A 753 -30.69 -6.09 -35.17
CA ALA A 753 -29.83 -5.45 -34.17
C ALA A 753 -30.45 -5.60 -32.77
N PRO A 754 -29.75 -5.20 -31.70
CA PRO A 754 -30.33 -5.12 -30.36
C PRO A 754 -31.52 -4.16 -30.25
N THR A 755 -31.57 -3.14 -31.10
CA THR A 755 -32.80 -2.31 -31.28
C THR A 755 -33.83 -3.12 -32.03
N PRO A 756 -35.10 -3.18 -31.59
CA PRO A 756 -36.13 -3.95 -32.25
C PRO A 756 -36.33 -3.56 -33.71
N THR A 757 -36.34 -4.57 -34.58
CA THR A 757 -36.64 -4.42 -36.03
C THR A 757 -38.06 -4.86 -36.27
N GLU A 758 -38.86 -4.01 -36.94
CA GLU A 758 -40.24 -4.28 -37.32
C GLU A 758 -40.31 -5.25 -38.48
N VAL A 759 -41.05 -6.34 -38.34
CA VAL A 759 -41.28 -7.32 -39.38
C VAL A 759 -42.77 -7.63 -39.47
N ASP A 760 -43.43 -7.12 -40.48
CA ASP A 760 -44.89 -7.35 -40.69
C ASP A 760 -45.13 -8.32 -41.84
N LEU A 761 -45.27 -9.60 -41.45
CA LEU A 761 -45.63 -10.68 -42.38
C LEU A 761 -47.16 -10.70 -42.73
N ALA A 762 -47.98 -9.88 -42.06
CA ALA A 762 -49.38 -9.70 -42.42
C ALA A 762 -49.61 -8.59 -43.47
N SER A 763 -48.56 -7.83 -43.78
CA SER A 763 -48.63 -6.73 -44.81
C SER A 763 -48.43 -7.25 -46.24
N ALA A 764 -49.23 -6.82 -47.18
CA ALA A 764 -49.01 -7.09 -48.59
C ALA A 764 -47.73 -6.44 -49.17
N ALA A 765 -47.21 -5.42 -48.48
CA ALA A 765 -45.91 -4.78 -48.85
C ALA A 765 -44.68 -5.64 -48.53
N THR A 766 -44.79 -6.60 -47.63
CA THR A 766 -43.68 -7.48 -47.30
C THR A 766 -43.60 -8.63 -48.32
N SER A 767 -42.54 -8.67 -49.10
CA SER A 767 -42.28 -9.79 -50.03
C SER A 767 -41.82 -11.01 -49.26
N THR A 768 -42.41 -12.18 -49.59
CA THR A 768 -42.07 -13.46 -48.98
C THR A 768 -41.35 -14.39 -49.95
N TRP A 769 -40.61 -15.35 -49.36
CA TRP A 769 -39.96 -16.44 -50.13
C TRP A 769 -41.00 -17.26 -50.89
N GLY A 770 -40.69 -17.55 -52.15
CA GLY A 770 -41.64 -18.24 -53.02
C GLY A 770 -42.74 -17.31 -53.58
N SER A 771 -43.61 -17.85 -54.41
CA SER A 771 -44.65 -17.08 -55.12
C SER A 771 -46.04 -17.14 -54.44
N ASN A 772 -46.26 -18.09 -53.52
CA ASN A 772 -47.58 -18.33 -52.88
C ASN A 772 -47.49 -18.72 -51.41
N ALA A 773 -46.61 -18.02 -50.67
CA ALA A 773 -46.39 -18.33 -49.27
C ALA A 773 -47.52 -17.90 -48.33
N ARG A 774 -48.34 -16.91 -48.81
CA ARG A 774 -49.42 -16.33 -48.00
C ARG A 774 -50.65 -16.11 -48.92
N LYS A 775 -51.80 -16.05 -48.32
CA LYS A 775 -53.08 -15.78 -48.98
C LYS A 775 -53.65 -14.43 -48.54
N ALA A 776 -54.21 -13.63 -49.47
CA ALA A 776 -54.94 -12.41 -49.09
C ALA A 776 -56.28 -12.80 -48.46
N VAL A 777 -56.51 -12.28 -47.23
CA VAL A 777 -57.77 -12.44 -46.51
C VAL A 777 -58.18 -11.06 -45.97
N GLY A 778 -59.17 -10.45 -46.61
CA GLY A 778 -59.54 -9.09 -46.30
C GLY A 778 -58.40 -8.11 -46.60
N SER A 779 -58.00 -7.36 -45.57
CA SER A 779 -56.92 -6.39 -45.69
C SER A 779 -55.51 -6.99 -45.35
N LYS A 780 -55.45 -8.25 -44.94
CA LYS A 780 -54.20 -8.88 -44.46
C LYS A 780 -53.75 -10.00 -45.42
N MET A 781 -52.45 -10.27 -45.35
CA MET A 781 -51.87 -11.49 -45.90
C MET A 781 -51.72 -12.49 -44.74
N ALA A 782 -52.36 -13.65 -44.88
CA ALA A 782 -52.38 -14.66 -43.85
C ALA A 782 -51.69 -15.95 -44.25
N LEU A 783 -51.13 -16.73 -43.29
CA LEU A 783 -50.71 -18.09 -43.54
C LEU A 783 -51.86 -18.99 -43.97
N GLN A 784 -51.63 -19.82 -44.98
CA GLN A 784 -52.70 -20.65 -45.56
C GLN A 784 -53.04 -21.81 -44.61
N ALA A 785 -54.32 -21.95 -44.30
CA ALA A 785 -54.89 -22.98 -43.43
C ALA A 785 -55.05 -24.32 -44.15
N GLY A 786 -54.80 -25.45 -43.47
CA GLY A 786 -55.13 -26.74 -44.02
C GLY A 786 -54.04 -27.80 -43.91
N ASN A 787 -52.89 -27.56 -43.34
CA ASN A 787 -51.79 -28.51 -43.12
C ASN A 787 -52.02 -29.35 -41.85
N ALA A 788 -53.07 -30.20 -41.85
CA ALA A 788 -53.47 -30.99 -40.69
C ALA A 788 -52.46 -32.12 -40.30
N LEU A 789 -51.59 -32.51 -41.24
CA LEU A 789 -50.50 -33.43 -41.00
C LEU A 789 -49.19 -32.81 -40.56
N THR A 790 -49.11 -31.48 -40.56
CA THR A 790 -47.88 -30.70 -40.20
C THR A 790 -46.68 -31.11 -41.07
N ASP A 791 -46.94 -31.56 -42.33
CA ASP A 791 -45.92 -32.06 -43.25
C ASP A 791 -45.45 -31.04 -44.32
N GLY A 792 -45.94 -29.79 -44.23
CA GLY A 792 -45.57 -28.72 -45.13
C GLY A 792 -46.35 -28.75 -46.45
N GLN A 793 -47.44 -29.43 -46.51
CA GLN A 793 -48.37 -29.50 -47.68
C GLN A 793 -49.81 -29.24 -47.27
N ILE A 794 -50.62 -28.71 -48.16
CA ILE A 794 -52.09 -28.73 -48.09
C ILE A 794 -52.58 -29.58 -49.23
N LYS A 795 -53.19 -30.71 -48.91
CA LYS A 795 -53.63 -31.68 -49.86
C LYS A 795 -55.03 -32.24 -49.53
N TYR A 796 -55.94 -32.23 -50.46
CA TYR A 796 -57.32 -32.63 -50.20
C TYR A 796 -57.60 -34.10 -50.54
N ILE A 797 -56.98 -34.68 -51.57
CA ILE A 797 -57.17 -36.08 -51.93
C ILE A 797 -55.86 -36.85 -52.17
N GLY A 798 -55.90 -38.12 -52.10
CA GLY A 798 -54.79 -39.06 -52.30
C GLY A 798 -54.08 -39.41 -51.01
N ALA A 799 -53.00 -40.24 -51.07
CA ALA A 799 -52.28 -40.68 -49.87
C ALA A 799 -51.64 -39.46 -49.17
N GLY A 800 -51.72 -39.39 -47.82
CA GLY A 800 -51.21 -38.29 -47.00
C GLY A 800 -51.97 -36.99 -47.25
N ASN A 801 -53.28 -37.04 -47.43
CA ASN A 801 -54.11 -35.86 -47.49
C ASN A 801 -54.53 -35.39 -46.10
N ASP A 802 -54.76 -34.08 -45.97
CA ASP A 802 -55.06 -33.38 -44.69
C ASP A 802 -56.47 -33.55 -44.22
N ARG A 803 -57.38 -33.97 -45.13
CA ARG A 803 -58.79 -34.25 -44.82
C ARG A 803 -59.02 -35.48 -43.97
N ASP A 804 -58.26 -36.54 -44.24
CA ASP A 804 -58.49 -37.84 -43.63
C ASP A 804 -58.20 -37.89 -42.13
N PRO A 805 -57.14 -37.20 -41.64
CA PRO A 805 -56.91 -37.06 -40.18
C PRO A 805 -58.10 -36.42 -39.43
N ILE A 806 -58.83 -35.45 -40.05
CA ILE A 806 -60.02 -34.87 -39.47
C ILE A 806 -61.10 -35.95 -39.33
N LEU A 807 -61.33 -36.73 -40.42
CA LEU A 807 -62.29 -37.84 -40.37
C LEU A 807 -61.98 -38.86 -39.32
N VAL A 808 -60.68 -39.20 -39.16
CA VAL A 808 -60.24 -40.14 -38.13
C VAL A 808 -60.53 -39.63 -36.73
N ILE A 809 -60.24 -38.38 -36.40
CA ILE A 809 -60.46 -37.80 -35.11
C ILE A 809 -61.95 -37.70 -34.72
N VAL A 810 -62.82 -37.37 -35.64
CA VAL A 810 -64.28 -37.37 -35.38
C VAL A 810 -64.91 -38.79 -35.30
N GLY A 811 -64.09 -39.87 -35.56
CA GLY A 811 -64.57 -41.25 -35.38
C GLY A 811 -64.91 -41.99 -36.68
N ALA A 812 -64.34 -41.63 -37.81
CA ALA A 812 -64.30 -42.28 -39.14
C ALA A 812 -65.64 -42.79 -39.75
N THR A 813 -66.42 -43.41 -38.97
CA THR A 813 -67.68 -43.98 -39.41
C THR A 813 -68.90 -43.09 -39.24
N VAL A 814 -68.70 -41.97 -38.45
CA VAL A 814 -69.80 -40.96 -38.21
C VAL A 814 -69.24 -39.58 -38.47
N PRO A 815 -69.16 -39.15 -39.73
CA PRO A 815 -68.52 -37.87 -40.09
C PRO A 815 -69.26 -36.64 -39.59
N THR A 816 -70.44 -36.79 -39.00
CA THR A 816 -71.17 -35.70 -38.33
C THR A 816 -70.85 -35.50 -36.88
N ASN A 817 -69.97 -36.37 -36.31
CA ASN A 817 -69.48 -36.12 -34.94
C ASN A 817 -68.58 -34.88 -34.89
N VAL A 818 -68.49 -34.36 -33.66
CA VAL A 818 -67.63 -33.23 -33.33
C VAL A 818 -66.64 -33.69 -32.23
N ALA A 819 -65.38 -33.57 -32.50
CA ALA A 819 -64.35 -33.73 -31.46
C ALA A 819 -63.93 -32.34 -30.96
N THR A 820 -63.33 -32.31 -29.77
CA THR A 820 -62.75 -31.06 -29.18
C THR A 820 -61.32 -31.27 -28.73
N GLY A 821 -60.50 -30.27 -28.84
CA GLY A 821 -59.10 -30.31 -28.34
C GLY A 821 -58.17 -29.48 -29.15
N TYR A 822 -56.98 -29.24 -28.58
CA TYR A 822 -55.89 -28.55 -29.24
C TYR A 822 -55.17 -29.53 -30.19
N GLN A 823 -55.64 -29.61 -31.41
CA GLN A 823 -55.15 -30.57 -32.43
C GLN A 823 -54.79 -29.88 -33.76
N PRO A 824 -53.81 -30.36 -34.52
CA PRO A 824 -53.54 -29.86 -35.85
C PRO A 824 -54.73 -29.97 -36.83
N THR A 825 -55.67 -30.83 -36.55
CA THR A 825 -56.92 -31.05 -37.37
C THR A 825 -57.99 -30.02 -37.12
N ASP A 826 -57.89 -29.19 -36.08
CA ASP A 826 -58.71 -27.98 -35.92
C ASP A 826 -58.16 -26.86 -36.78
N ILE A 827 -58.56 -26.83 -38.06
CA ILE A 827 -58.01 -25.95 -39.12
C ILE A 827 -58.45 -24.50 -38.95
N ASN A 828 -59.64 -24.30 -38.48
CA ASN A 828 -60.20 -22.97 -38.29
C ASN A 828 -59.98 -22.41 -36.88
N LEU A 829 -59.37 -23.15 -36.00
CA LEU A 829 -59.01 -22.79 -34.62
C LEU A 829 -60.20 -22.41 -33.72
N ASP A 830 -61.40 -23.07 -33.97
CA ASP A 830 -62.58 -22.84 -33.11
C ASP A 830 -62.68 -23.78 -31.92
N GLY A 831 -61.67 -24.66 -31.72
CA GLY A 831 -61.63 -25.70 -30.66
C GLY A 831 -62.49 -26.92 -30.91
N GLN A 832 -63.20 -26.98 -32.02
CA GLN A 832 -64.01 -28.06 -32.44
C GLN A 832 -63.54 -28.69 -33.77
N ILE A 833 -63.38 -29.98 -33.84
CA ILE A 833 -62.90 -30.68 -35.01
C ILE A 833 -64.11 -31.25 -35.66
N LYS A 834 -64.39 -30.75 -36.87
CA LYS A 834 -65.65 -31.15 -37.64
C LYS A 834 -65.23 -31.55 -39.05
N TYR A 835 -65.80 -32.65 -39.54
CA TYR A 835 -65.61 -33.09 -40.92
C TYR A 835 -66.76 -32.60 -41.83
N THR A 836 -67.94 -32.37 -41.29
CA THR A 836 -69.10 -31.89 -42.02
C THR A 836 -69.86 -30.80 -41.26
N GLY A 837 -70.76 -30.05 -41.94
CA GLY A 837 -71.58 -29.02 -41.34
C GLY A 837 -70.95 -27.64 -41.46
N GLN A 838 -71.57 -26.64 -40.82
CA GLN A 838 -71.07 -25.27 -40.82
C GLN A 838 -69.79 -25.15 -40.04
N ASN A 839 -68.84 -24.37 -40.55
CA ASN A 839 -67.50 -24.15 -39.95
C ASN A 839 -66.75 -25.49 -39.74
N ASN A 840 -66.83 -26.36 -40.74
CA ASN A 840 -66.05 -27.59 -40.67
C ASN A 840 -64.57 -27.35 -41.09
N ASP A 841 -63.68 -28.17 -40.65
CA ASP A 841 -62.25 -28.06 -40.88
C ASP A 841 -61.79 -28.57 -42.23
N ARG A 842 -62.56 -29.35 -42.84
CA ARG A 842 -62.28 -29.93 -44.19
C ARG A 842 -62.35 -28.85 -45.28
N ASP A 843 -63.32 -27.97 -45.24
CA ASP A 843 -63.66 -27.04 -46.32
C ASP A 843 -62.54 -26.01 -46.54
N PRO A 844 -61.86 -25.45 -45.56
CA PRO A 844 -60.67 -24.62 -45.74
C PRO A 844 -59.57 -25.31 -46.56
N ILE A 845 -59.36 -26.60 -46.38
CA ILE A 845 -58.39 -27.42 -47.14
C ILE A 845 -58.84 -27.43 -48.64
N LEU A 846 -60.12 -27.75 -48.92
CA LEU A 846 -60.66 -27.76 -50.25
C LEU A 846 -60.57 -26.41 -50.95
N VAL A 847 -60.88 -25.35 -50.24
CA VAL A 847 -60.84 -23.98 -50.76
C VAL A 847 -59.44 -23.60 -51.13
N ASN A 848 -58.46 -23.94 -50.28
CA ASN A 848 -57.07 -23.58 -50.53
C ASN A 848 -56.39 -24.34 -51.65
N VAL A 849 -56.71 -25.60 -51.89
CA VAL A 849 -56.25 -26.32 -53.09
C VAL A 849 -56.92 -25.88 -54.38
N GLY A 850 -57.91 -24.95 -54.32
CA GLY A 850 -58.58 -24.35 -55.50
C GLY A 850 -60.00 -24.78 -55.73
N GLY A 851 -60.71 -25.34 -54.78
CA GLY A 851 -62.16 -25.72 -54.76
C GLY A 851 -62.55 -26.68 -55.85
N THR A 852 -62.46 -26.29 -57.11
CA THR A 852 -62.78 -27.04 -58.29
C THR A 852 -61.68 -28.00 -58.78
N THR A 853 -60.51 -27.91 -58.19
CA THR A 853 -59.27 -28.69 -58.51
C THR A 853 -58.74 -29.44 -57.29
N PRO A 854 -59.48 -30.40 -56.71
CA PRO A 854 -59.13 -31.00 -55.41
C PRO A 854 -57.85 -31.85 -55.48
N ASN A 855 -57.31 -32.13 -56.67
CA ASN A 855 -56.02 -32.79 -56.83
C ASN A 855 -54.79 -31.92 -56.68
N ASN A 856 -55.00 -30.60 -56.58
CA ASN A 856 -53.86 -29.66 -56.37
C ASN A 856 -53.25 -29.86 -54.98
N VAL A 857 -51.98 -29.57 -54.89
CA VAL A 857 -51.23 -29.54 -53.65
C VAL A 857 -50.59 -28.17 -53.50
N ILE A 858 -50.75 -27.56 -52.37
CA ILE A 858 -50.01 -26.37 -51.97
C ILE A 858 -48.83 -26.78 -51.12
N PHE A 859 -47.66 -26.35 -51.46
CA PHE A 859 -46.42 -26.62 -50.71
C PHE A 859 -46.02 -25.42 -49.89
N GLU A 860 -45.51 -25.67 -48.71
CA GLU A 860 -44.91 -24.62 -47.88
C GLU A 860 -43.76 -23.95 -48.67
N GLN A 861 -43.74 -22.65 -48.63
CA GLN A 861 -42.74 -21.85 -49.36
C GLN A 861 -41.58 -21.46 -48.38
N LEU A 862 -40.93 -22.45 -47.82
CA LEU A 862 -39.69 -22.31 -47.03
C LEU A 862 -38.59 -23.15 -47.67
N PRO A 863 -37.33 -22.69 -47.74
CA PRO A 863 -36.21 -23.41 -48.33
C PRO A 863 -35.83 -24.65 -47.50
#